data_9a019c544d2aa1f7f81ecbc3e9aab218
#
_entry.id   9a019c544d2aa1f7f81ecbc3e9aab218
#
_cell.length_a   1.000
_cell.length_b   1.000
_cell.length_c   1.000
_cell.angle_alpha   90.00
_cell.angle_beta   90.00
_cell.angle_gamma   90.00
#
_symmetry.space_group_name_H-M   'P 1'
#
loop_
_entity.id
_entity.type
_entity.pdbx_description
1 polymer ?
#
loop_
_entity_poly.entity_id
_entity_poly.type
_entity_poly.pdbx_seq_one_letter_code
_entity_poly.pdbx_strand_id
1 'polypeptide(L)'
;MAKSKKDFTLLLIALFCSSLAHAQKQVPAERKDSIDNGSNIIKIVGNHSNKGAANNALDVLSGQAAGVNVTSNGLDRMAMLNSVRVRGTTSIIGGNDPLVLIDGVTSDVLTLSTIYPADIESFRILKNAAETAMYGSRGASGVIEVKTKKGTGRGFQISYEGNVGFEQMYKHLEMLNAAEYVATAKALGIYCNNGGFNTDNYKVITRTGMVNNHYLAFSGGTPQSNYRASFGVMDHNTIIKKMDYNVFVAKVDVTQKAFNDRLTGEFGVFGSSFKNHDIFDTQMLFYSAACQNPTFPAGTDEHGNWLKNESATHVNPPGILLEEKNDSKDLNFDAHIKLSYDFNKNWRVSTFGSYLYGSTENGQFCPTWVWAQGNVYRGEFKKEEWLGNVSLDFNKEFGIHKVSAGVSSEYRKLRKTAFWVYAKGIPTNDFHYDNLGATAARPYGGTESTYEDQSLASVMGSITYNLLDRYTLAVNARGDGSSMVGDNNTWGFFPSVSFTWDMKKESFLANIKPLSMLKLRTGLGQAGNLGGISAYTTMNTVRQTGIVPVKSSPTVTLGMVRNNNPDLKWETKTTFNLGADIGLFANRLMLTAEYYYSKTTDMLYAYEVPVPPFAYNTLLANIGSMSNRGFELGLSVQPISKKDMDLNINMNLSFQSNKLISLSGDYKGMSMSAANITAIGSLDGAGQNGGDNNVVYQIVGQPLGVFYLPHCKGLVKNENGSYFYDIEDLDHNGNVDLSDGGDRYFAGQATPKVILGSNISFRYKNYYVSIQMNGAFGHKIFNGTGLAYTSMACFPDYNVLKDAPKKNIIDQRVSDYWLEKGDYLNFEHLTIGYNVPLRSKLIRSLRVSCNISNIGTITGYKGLTPMINSYVVNSTMGIDDKRNYPLYRTYSLGLSVQF
;
A
#
# COMPACT_ATOMS: atom_id res chain seq x y z
N MET A 1 28.01 -14.74 -29.53
CA MET A 1 26.73 -14.27 -28.94
C MET A 1 25.93 -13.27 -29.79
N ALA A 2 26.40 -12.83 -30.94
CA ALA A 2 25.67 -11.84 -31.78
C ALA A 2 24.76 -12.46 -32.86
N LYS A 3 24.88 -13.76 -33.16
CA LYS A 3 24.04 -14.44 -34.17
C LYS A 3 22.66 -14.90 -33.65
N SER A 4 22.55 -15.19 -32.39
CA SER A 4 21.29 -15.68 -31.77
C SER A 4 20.18 -14.60 -31.60
N LYS A 5 20.54 -13.32 -31.57
CA LYS A 5 19.55 -12.23 -31.44
C LYS A 5 18.78 -11.92 -32.72
N LYS A 6 19.36 -12.19 -33.89
CA LYS A 6 18.71 -11.95 -35.20
C LYS A 6 17.65 -13.00 -35.54
N ASP A 7 17.86 -14.24 -35.11
CA ASP A 7 16.94 -15.34 -35.44
C ASP A 7 15.65 -15.29 -34.60
N PHE A 8 15.72 -14.76 -33.35
CA PHE A 8 14.56 -14.58 -32.49
C PHE A 8 13.66 -13.43 -32.98
N THR A 9 14.23 -12.37 -33.53
CA THR A 9 13.48 -11.22 -34.09
C THR A 9 12.78 -11.61 -35.40
N LEU A 10 13.40 -12.47 -36.22
CA LEU A 10 12.81 -12.98 -37.47
C LEU A 10 11.67 -13.99 -37.23
N LEU A 11 11.77 -14.79 -36.14
CA LEU A 11 10.70 -15.71 -35.75
C LEU A 11 9.44 -14.97 -35.27
N LEU A 12 9.60 -13.88 -34.53
CA LEU A 12 8.50 -13.00 -34.11
C LEU A 12 7.82 -12.28 -35.26
N ILE A 13 8.60 -11.84 -36.26
CA ILE A 13 8.05 -11.18 -37.48
C ILE A 13 7.36 -12.20 -38.41
N ALA A 14 7.88 -13.43 -38.52
CA ALA A 14 7.26 -14.49 -39.31
C ALA A 14 5.92 -15.00 -38.75
N LEU A 15 5.79 -15.04 -37.42
CA LEU A 15 4.52 -15.33 -36.73
C LEU A 15 3.48 -14.21 -36.92
N PHE A 16 3.92 -12.97 -37.09
CA PHE A 16 3.05 -11.79 -37.29
C PHE A 16 2.48 -11.73 -38.73
N CYS A 17 3.22 -12.21 -39.72
CA CYS A 17 2.80 -12.12 -41.15
C CYS A 17 1.92 -13.27 -41.62
N SER A 18 1.87 -14.40 -40.93
CA SER A 18 1.07 -15.57 -41.36
C SER A 18 -0.40 -15.54 -40.95
N SER A 19 -0.82 -14.60 -40.10
CA SER A 19 -2.18 -14.54 -39.53
C SER A 19 -3.18 -13.69 -40.37
N LEU A 20 -2.77 -13.13 -41.50
CA LEU A 20 -3.59 -12.17 -42.28
C LEU A 20 -4.53 -12.80 -43.32
N ALA A 21 -4.56 -14.11 -43.46
CA ALA A 21 -5.45 -14.75 -44.42
C ALA A 21 -6.32 -15.82 -43.74
N HIS A 22 -7.54 -15.49 -43.42
CA HIS A 22 -8.79 -16.22 -43.53
C HIS A 22 -9.91 -15.66 -42.65
N ALA A 23 -10.92 -15.15 -43.24
CA ALA A 23 -12.06 -14.52 -42.59
C ALA A 23 -13.33 -15.39 -42.61
N GLN A 24 -14.13 -15.20 -41.59
CA GLN A 24 -15.58 -15.43 -41.46
C GLN A 24 -16.11 -16.84 -41.26
N LYS A 25 -16.57 -17.10 -40.02
CA LYS A 25 -17.91 -17.66 -39.69
C LYS A 25 -18.22 -17.61 -38.20
N GLN A 26 -19.47 -17.32 -37.90
CA GLN A 26 -20.26 -17.27 -36.67
C GLN A 26 -19.65 -17.68 -35.34
N VAL A 27 -19.83 -16.76 -34.34
CA VAL A 27 -19.41 -16.82 -32.95
C VAL A 27 -20.23 -17.84 -32.18
N PRO A 28 -19.61 -18.82 -31.49
CA PRO A 28 -20.23 -19.53 -30.37
C PRO A 28 -20.17 -18.66 -29.12
N ALA A 29 -21.24 -18.71 -28.31
CA ALA A 29 -21.34 -18.00 -27.04
C ALA A 29 -20.15 -18.30 -26.11
N GLU A 30 -19.57 -17.24 -25.55
CA GLU A 30 -18.52 -17.33 -24.54
C GLU A 30 -18.96 -18.29 -23.42
N ARG A 31 -18.15 -19.30 -23.17
CA ARG A 31 -18.28 -20.13 -21.98
C ARG A 31 -18.12 -19.22 -20.77
N LYS A 32 -19.16 -19.11 -19.93
CA LYS A 32 -19.04 -18.45 -18.64
C LYS A 32 -17.98 -19.18 -17.82
N ASP A 33 -16.83 -18.52 -17.64
CA ASP A 33 -15.81 -19.01 -16.72
C ASP A 33 -16.44 -19.13 -15.33
N SER A 34 -16.17 -20.28 -14.71
CA SER A 34 -16.44 -20.71 -13.33
C SER A 34 -17.50 -19.90 -12.58
N ILE A 35 -18.43 -20.61 -12.00
CA ILE A 35 -19.50 -20.13 -11.11
C ILE A 35 -18.98 -19.00 -10.23
N ASP A 36 -19.55 -17.81 -10.43
CA ASP A 36 -19.27 -16.62 -9.64
C ASP A 36 -19.68 -16.87 -8.18
N ASN A 37 -18.72 -17.31 -7.35
CA ASN A 37 -18.93 -17.67 -5.96
C ASN A 37 -19.09 -16.46 -5.03
N GLY A 38 -19.54 -15.32 -5.55
CA GLY A 38 -19.81 -14.12 -4.76
C GLY A 38 -18.57 -13.27 -4.45
N SER A 39 -17.51 -13.39 -5.27
CA SER A 39 -16.36 -12.48 -5.19
C SER A 39 -16.75 -11.07 -5.55
N ASN A 40 -16.23 -10.09 -4.81
CA ASN A 40 -16.41 -8.67 -5.12
C ASN A 40 -15.63 -8.32 -6.40
N ILE A 41 -16.28 -8.39 -7.54
CA ILE A 41 -15.72 -7.96 -8.82
C ILE A 41 -16.09 -6.50 -9.02
N ILE A 42 -15.10 -5.63 -8.95
CA ILE A 42 -15.22 -4.23 -9.30
C ILE A 42 -14.91 -4.11 -10.78
N LYS A 43 -15.95 -4.06 -11.59
CA LYS A 43 -15.77 -3.80 -13.03
C LYS A 43 -15.58 -2.31 -13.24
N ILE A 44 -14.44 -1.92 -13.79
CA ILE A 44 -14.21 -0.57 -14.31
C ILE A 44 -14.87 -0.48 -15.68
N VAL A 45 -16.15 -0.78 -15.71
CA VAL A 45 -16.91 -0.75 -16.96
C VAL A 45 -17.24 0.69 -17.32
N GLY A 46 -16.75 1.10 -18.45
CA GLY A 46 -16.99 2.31 -19.22
C GLY A 46 -18.06 3.28 -18.74
N ASN A 47 -17.88 4.50 -18.89
CA ASN A 47 -18.73 5.70 -18.84
C ASN A 47 -18.94 6.41 -17.49
N HIS A 48 -18.79 5.80 -16.31
CA HIS A 48 -19.19 6.47 -15.06
C HIS A 48 -18.16 6.42 -13.91
N SER A 49 -17.06 5.71 -14.04
CA SER A 49 -15.95 5.76 -13.08
C SER A 49 -15.07 7.00 -13.34
N ASN A 50 -14.36 7.47 -12.34
CA ASN A 50 -13.52 8.69 -12.30
C ASN A 50 -12.40 8.73 -13.38
N LYS A 51 -12.76 8.47 -14.64
CA LYS A 51 -11.84 8.50 -15.78
C LYS A 51 -11.32 9.90 -15.96
N GLY A 52 -10.03 10.07 -15.72
CA GLY A 52 -9.33 11.36 -15.83
C GLY A 52 -8.99 12.00 -14.49
N ALA A 53 -9.59 11.58 -13.36
CA ALA A 53 -9.20 12.04 -12.02
C ALA A 53 -8.20 11.09 -11.36
N ALA A 54 -8.30 9.77 -11.64
CA ALA A 54 -7.39 8.78 -11.09
C ALA A 54 -6.06 8.78 -11.86
N ASN A 55 -4.97 8.94 -11.15
CA ASN A 55 -3.63 8.94 -11.72
C ASN A 55 -3.04 7.54 -11.82
N ASN A 56 -3.48 6.62 -10.97
CA ASN A 56 -2.99 5.25 -10.91
C ASN A 56 -4.09 4.23 -10.55
N ALA A 57 -3.75 2.96 -10.56
CA ALA A 57 -4.68 1.86 -10.27
C ALA A 57 -5.21 1.86 -8.83
N LEU A 58 -4.44 2.36 -7.87
CA LEU A 58 -4.85 2.42 -6.45
C LEU A 58 -5.89 3.50 -6.20
N ASP A 59 -5.81 4.64 -6.91
CA ASP A 59 -6.83 5.69 -6.86
C ASP A 59 -8.18 5.16 -7.33
N VAL A 60 -8.15 4.27 -8.34
CA VAL A 60 -9.36 3.61 -8.84
C VAL A 60 -9.94 2.64 -7.83
N LEU A 61 -9.09 1.95 -7.08
CA LEU A 61 -9.50 0.94 -6.08
C LEU A 61 -10.02 1.58 -4.80
N SER A 62 -9.53 2.78 -4.46
CA SER A 62 -9.85 3.48 -3.22
C SER A 62 -11.37 3.62 -3.02
N GLY A 63 -11.88 3.18 -1.85
CA GLY A 63 -13.30 3.25 -1.49
C GLY A 63 -14.26 2.39 -2.32
N GLN A 64 -13.78 1.55 -3.24
CA GLN A 64 -14.64 0.78 -4.14
C GLN A 64 -15.08 -0.59 -3.59
N ALA A 65 -14.42 -1.11 -2.58
CA ALA A 65 -14.74 -2.41 -1.99
C ALA A 65 -14.80 -2.35 -0.46
N ALA A 66 -15.84 -2.93 0.12
CA ALA A 66 -15.91 -3.11 1.56
C ALA A 66 -14.78 -4.03 2.05
N GLY A 67 -14.15 -3.67 3.17
CA GLY A 67 -13.01 -4.40 3.74
C GLY A 67 -11.67 -4.11 3.06
N VAL A 68 -11.62 -3.27 2.04
CA VAL A 68 -10.37 -2.83 1.41
C VAL A 68 -10.09 -1.39 1.82
N ASN A 69 -8.93 -1.18 2.43
CA ASN A 69 -8.45 0.14 2.76
C ASN A 69 -7.23 0.47 1.90
N VAL A 70 -7.33 1.57 1.17
CA VAL A 70 -6.22 2.19 0.47
C VAL A 70 -5.97 3.51 1.17
N THR A 71 -4.91 3.60 1.96
CA THR A 71 -4.57 4.84 2.67
C THR A 71 -3.58 5.61 1.82
N SER A 72 -3.99 6.78 1.36
CA SER A 72 -3.06 7.77 0.84
C SER A 72 -2.62 8.63 2.02
N ASN A 73 -1.43 8.43 2.49
CA ASN A 73 -0.94 9.16 3.67
C ASN A 73 -0.64 10.63 3.41
N GLY A 74 -0.94 11.23 2.30
CA GLY A 74 -0.74 12.67 2.04
C GLY A 74 0.64 13.26 2.36
N LEU A 75 1.51 12.47 2.97
CA LEU A 75 2.73 12.90 3.63
C LEU A 75 4.01 12.56 2.86
N ASP A 76 4.00 11.46 2.19
CA ASP A 76 5.11 10.97 1.38
C ASP A 76 4.52 10.08 0.30
N ARG A 77 4.96 10.28 -0.90
CA ARG A 77 4.50 9.53 -2.05
C ARG A 77 4.85 8.06 -1.99
N MET A 78 6.01 7.70 -1.46
CA MET A 78 6.40 6.32 -1.23
C MET A 78 5.57 5.66 -0.11
N ALA A 79 5.13 6.43 0.88
CA ALA A 79 4.20 5.96 1.91
C ALA A 79 2.77 5.76 1.36
N MET A 80 2.35 6.50 0.33
CA MET A 80 1.07 6.28 -0.36
C MET A 80 0.97 4.88 -0.98
N LEU A 81 2.08 4.30 -1.41
CA LEU A 81 2.12 3.01 -2.10
C LEU A 81 2.08 1.81 -1.14
N ASN A 82 2.30 2.01 0.15
CA ASN A 82 2.60 0.93 1.09
C ASN A 82 1.45 0.49 1.98
N SER A 83 0.24 1.01 1.84
CA SER A 83 -0.84 0.65 2.75
C SER A 83 -2.15 0.28 2.09
N VAL A 84 -2.12 -0.77 1.28
CA VAL A 84 -3.34 -1.49 0.91
C VAL A 84 -3.56 -2.60 1.93
N ARG A 85 -4.71 -2.60 2.59
CA ARG A 85 -5.09 -3.62 3.57
C ARG A 85 -6.43 -4.23 3.24
N VAL A 86 -6.52 -5.55 3.37
CA VAL A 86 -7.77 -6.29 3.24
C VAL A 86 -8.16 -6.85 4.61
N ARG A 87 -9.26 -6.34 5.19
CA ARG A 87 -9.77 -6.74 6.53
C ARG A 87 -8.77 -6.49 7.68
N GLY A 88 -7.96 -5.42 7.55
CA GLY A 88 -7.05 -4.97 8.59
C GLY A 88 -5.75 -5.77 8.71
N THR A 89 -5.09 -5.64 9.85
CA THR A 89 -3.80 -6.27 10.15
C THR A 89 -4.03 -7.66 10.73
N THR A 90 -3.36 -8.69 10.19
CA THR A 90 -3.56 -10.10 10.55
C THR A 90 -2.33 -10.75 11.16
N SER A 91 -1.19 -10.07 11.15
CA SER A 91 0.09 -10.51 11.71
C SER A 91 0.89 -9.33 12.25
N ILE A 92 1.77 -9.55 13.21
CA ILE A 92 2.70 -8.54 13.73
C ILE A 92 3.96 -8.46 12.86
N ILE A 93 4.56 -9.61 12.53
CA ILE A 93 5.82 -9.70 11.77
C ILE A 93 5.57 -10.25 10.36
N GLY A 94 4.57 -11.10 10.18
CA GLY A 94 4.33 -11.91 8.97
C GLY A 94 3.93 -11.16 7.71
N GLY A 95 3.93 -9.83 7.72
CA GLY A 95 3.46 -9.01 6.62
C GLY A 95 1.93 -9.00 6.49
N ASN A 96 1.39 -7.92 5.99
CA ASN A 96 -0.07 -7.73 5.91
C ASN A 96 -0.51 -7.23 4.53
N ASP A 97 0.41 -7.18 3.56
CA ASP A 97 0.10 -6.75 2.21
C ASP A 97 -0.66 -7.85 1.47
N PRO A 98 -1.72 -7.52 0.74
CA PRO A 98 -2.43 -8.50 -0.07
C PRO A 98 -1.55 -9.00 -1.21
N LEU A 99 -1.75 -10.25 -1.61
CA LEU A 99 -1.17 -10.77 -2.85
C LEU A 99 -1.77 -10.02 -4.04
N VAL A 100 -0.94 -9.41 -4.86
CA VAL A 100 -1.37 -8.75 -6.11
C VAL A 100 -1.08 -9.68 -7.28
N LEU A 101 -2.08 -9.88 -8.13
CA LEU A 101 -1.95 -10.63 -9.38
C LEU A 101 -2.40 -9.74 -10.54
N ILE A 102 -1.55 -9.56 -11.55
CA ILE A 102 -1.86 -8.81 -12.76
C ILE A 102 -1.89 -9.79 -13.93
N ASP A 103 -3.07 -10.05 -14.48
CA ASP A 103 -3.30 -11.08 -15.51
C ASP A 103 -2.75 -12.48 -15.14
N GLY A 104 -2.74 -12.80 -13.83
CA GLY A 104 -2.23 -14.05 -13.28
C GLY A 104 -0.76 -14.04 -12.86
N VAL A 105 0.01 -13.00 -13.22
CA VAL A 105 1.41 -12.84 -12.80
C VAL A 105 1.46 -12.28 -11.39
N THR A 106 2.25 -12.89 -10.50
CA THR A 106 2.51 -12.36 -9.16
C THR A 106 3.19 -10.99 -9.24
N SER A 107 2.66 -10.03 -8.53
CA SER A 107 3.13 -8.65 -8.54
C SER A 107 3.10 -8.04 -7.13
N ASP A 108 3.36 -6.76 -7.03
CA ASP A 108 3.31 -5.98 -5.79
C ASP A 108 2.51 -4.68 -5.97
N VAL A 109 2.29 -3.98 -4.85
CA VAL A 109 1.51 -2.74 -4.83
C VAL A 109 2.21 -1.63 -5.62
N LEU A 110 3.55 -1.60 -5.64
CA LEU A 110 4.31 -0.61 -6.40
C LEU A 110 4.10 -0.81 -7.91
N THR A 111 4.26 -2.02 -8.40
CA THR A 111 3.99 -2.35 -9.81
C THR A 111 2.54 -2.07 -10.18
N LEU A 112 1.58 -2.41 -9.29
CA LEU A 112 0.16 -2.09 -9.48
C LEU A 112 -0.06 -0.58 -9.66
N SER A 113 0.64 0.25 -8.91
CA SER A 113 0.53 1.71 -9.01
C SER A 113 1.04 2.27 -10.35
N THR A 114 1.89 1.55 -11.07
CA THR A 114 2.36 1.97 -12.40
C THR A 114 1.38 1.65 -13.53
N ILE A 115 0.38 0.76 -13.29
CA ILE A 115 -0.60 0.44 -14.33
C ILE A 115 -1.51 1.64 -14.58
N TYR A 116 -1.61 2.01 -15.85
CA TYR A 116 -2.49 3.10 -16.25
C TYR A 116 -3.97 2.69 -16.08
N PRO A 117 -4.81 3.53 -15.43
CA PRO A 117 -6.21 3.18 -15.16
C PRO A 117 -7.01 2.77 -16.40
N ALA A 118 -6.68 3.31 -17.59
CA ALA A 118 -7.32 2.98 -18.85
C ALA A 118 -7.06 1.54 -19.33
N ASP A 119 -5.99 0.89 -18.86
CA ASP A 119 -5.71 -0.53 -19.18
C ASP A 119 -6.49 -1.50 -18.30
N ILE A 120 -7.01 -1.06 -17.18
CA ILE A 120 -7.68 -1.94 -16.24
C ILE A 120 -9.08 -2.26 -16.75
N GLU A 121 -9.43 -3.54 -16.81
CA GLU A 121 -10.78 -4.03 -17.08
C GLU A 121 -11.57 -4.20 -15.78
N SER A 122 -10.95 -4.88 -14.80
CA SER A 122 -11.60 -5.14 -13.51
C SER A 122 -10.58 -5.45 -12.40
N PHE A 123 -10.99 -5.17 -11.17
CA PHE A 123 -10.41 -5.75 -9.97
C PHE A 123 -11.33 -6.84 -9.43
N ARG A 124 -10.74 -7.91 -8.95
CA ARG A 124 -11.39 -8.94 -8.17
C ARG A 124 -10.72 -9.05 -6.81
N ILE A 125 -11.49 -8.79 -5.76
CA ILE A 125 -10.97 -8.80 -4.39
C ILE A 125 -11.39 -10.10 -3.72
N LEU A 126 -10.42 -10.95 -3.42
CA LEU A 126 -10.62 -12.21 -2.74
C LEU A 126 -10.29 -12.03 -1.27
N LYS A 127 -11.30 -12.13 -0.44
CA LYS A 127 -11.20 -11.90 1.00
C LYS A 127 -11.86 -13.00 1.84
N ASN A 128 -12.66 -13.86 1.19
CA ASN A 128 -13.36 -14.97 1.82
C ASN A 128 -12.46 -16.18 1.95
N ALA A 129 -12.72 -17.00 2.97
CA ALA A 129 -11.93 -18.16 3.32
C ALA A 129 -11.70 -19.13 2.16
N ALA A 130 -12.77 -19.47 1.43
CA ALA A 130 -12.70 -20.41 0.32
C ALA A 130 -11.93 -19.89 -0.88
N GLU A 131 -11.94 -18.58 -1.09
CA GLU A 131 -11.23 -17.91 -2.19
C GLU A 131 -9.73 -17.78 -1.88
N THR A 132 -9.39 -17.32 -0.66
CA THR A 132 -8.00 -17.08 -0.26
C THR A 132 -7.22 -18.37 0.01
N ALA A 133 -7.89 -19.45 0.44
CA ALA A 133 -7.28 -20.77 0.63
C ALA A 133 -6.68 -21.34 -0.68
N MET A 134 -7.25 -20.99 -1.83
CA MET A 134 -6.69 -21.38 -3.14
C MET A 134 -5.30 -20.80 -3.40
N TYR A 135 -4.91 -19.73 -2.70
CA TYR A 135 -3.58 -19.10 -2.76
C TYR A 135 -2.67 -19.55 -1.62
N GLY A 136 -3.15 -20.45 -0.74
CA GLY A 136 -2.38 -21.14 0.30
C GLY A 136 -1.59 -20.17 1.18
N SER A 137 -0.30 -20.40 1.24
CA SER A 137 0.66 -19.65 2.05
C SER A 137 0.83 -18.16 1.63
N ARG A 138 0.21 -17.72 0.56
CA ARG A 138 0.26 -16.32 0.08
C ARG A 138 -1.09 -15.58 0.23
N GLY A 139 -2.15 -16.30 0.62
CA GLY A 139 -3.52 -15.78 0.61
C GLY A 139 -4.02 -15.17 1.93
N ALA A 140 -3.26 -15.25 3.02
CA ALA A 140 -3.73 -14.86 4.35
C ALA A 140 -4.17 -13.40 4.46
N SER A 141 -3.47 -12.48 3.80
CA SER A 141 -3.76 -11.04 3.81
C SER A 141 -4.75 -10.60 2.72
N GLY A 142 -5.40 -11.57 2.04
CA GLY A 142 -6.29 -11.32 0.91
C GLY A 142 -5.55 -11.29 -0.42
N VAL A 143 -6.31 -11.27 -1.51
CA VAL A 143 -5.77 -11.26 -2.89
C VAL A 143 -6.47 -10.20 -3.71
N ILE A 144 -5.70 -9.43 -4.46
CA ILE A 144 -6.16 -8.45 -5.44
C ILE A 144 -5.77 -8.94 -6.83
N GLU A 145 -6.76 -9.46 -7.56
CA GLU A 145 -6.57 -9.83 -8.96
C GLU A 145 -6.95 -8.66 -9.85
N VAL A 146 -6.04 -8.27 -10.70
CA VAL A 146 -6.25 -7.23 -11.72
C VAL A 146 -6.31 -7.89 -13.08
N LYS A 147 -7.43 -7.71 -13.76
CA LYS A 147 -7.54 -8.05 -15.18
C LYS A 147 -7.37 -6.80 -16.00
N THR A 148 -6.47 -6.85 -16.96
CA THR A 148 -6.29 -5.76 -17.90
C THR A 148 -7.09 -6.00 -19.16
N LYS A 149 -7.38 -4.92 -19.91
CA LYS A 149 -8.10 -4.98 -21.17
C LYS A 149 -7.31 -5.74 -22.21
N LYS A 150 -7.99 -6.62 -22.95
CA LYS A 150 -7.45 -7.40 -24.07
C LYS A 150 -8.02 -6.92 -25.41
N GLY A 151 -7.50 -7.45 -26.50
CA GLY A 151 -8.06 -7.21 -27.84
C GLY A 151 -9.49 -7.73 -27.96
N THR A 152 -10.38 -6.97 -28.61
CA THR A 152 -11.81 -7.30 -28.69
C THR A 152 -12.23 -8.07 -29.94
N GLY A 153 -11.32 -8.30 -30.88
CA GLY A 153 -11.63 -8.95 -32.17
C GLY A 153 -12.60 -8.16 -33.08
N ARG A 154 -12.82 -6.87 -32.82
CA ARG A 154 -13.78 -6.01 -33.51
C ARG A 154 -13.15 -5.07 -34.55
N GLY A 155 -12.10 -5.49 -35.19
CA GLY A 155 -11.33 -4.66 -36.12
C GLY A 155 -10.34 -3.74 -35.37
N PHE A 156 -9.65 -2.90 -36.12
CA PHE A 156 -8.63 -2.01 -35.57
C PHE A 156 -9.25 -0.82 -34.85
N GLN A 157 -8.75 -0.53 -33.66
CA GLN A 157 -9.18 0.57 -32.79
C GLN A 157 -7.96 1.24 -32.18
N ILE A 158 -7.98 2.54 -32.13
CA ILE A 158 -7.00 3.37 -31.42
C ILE A 158 -7.74 4.09 -30.30
N SER A 159 -7.16 4.09 -29.10
CA SER A 159 -7.65 4.85 -27.95
C SER A 159 -6.54 5.74 -27.43
N TYR A 160 -6.85 7.01 -27.25
CA TYR A 160 -5.97 7.97 -26.59
C TYR A 160 -6.68 8.51 -25.35
N GLU A 161 -5.97 8.57 -24.22
CA GLU A 161 -6.38 9.28 -23.01
C GLU A 161 -5.24 10.19 -22.57
N GLY A 162 -5.54 11.47 -22.37
CA GLY A 162 -4.59 12.46 -21.86
C GLY A 162 -5.18 13.22 -20.69
N ASN A 163 -4.35 13.55 -19.72
CA ASN A 163 -4.71 14.34 -18.56
C ASN A 163 -3.57 15.31 -18.24
N VAL A 164 -3.86 16.61 -18.25
CA VAL A 164 -2.91 17.68 -17.93
C VAL A 164 -3.47 18.48 -16.78
N GLY A 165 -2.69 18.68 -15.74
CA GLY A 165 -3.15 19.38 -14.56
C GLY A 165 -2.04 20.11 -13.82
N PHE A 166 -2.45 20.94 -12.88
CA PHE A 166 -1.56 21.62 -11.96
C PHE A 166 -1.97 21.35 -10.50
N GLU A 167 -0.98 21.36 -9.63
CA GLU A 167 -1.13 21.14 -8.21
C GLU A 167 -0.82 22.42 -7.44
N GLN A 168 -1.65 22.73 -6.48
CA GLN A 168 -1.51 23.92 -5.68
C GLN A 168 -1.62 23.60 -4.19
N MET A 169 -0.62 23.98 -3.42
CA MET A 169 -0.67 23.91 -1.95
C MET A 169 -1.84 24.75 -1.43
N TYR A 170 -2.66 24.17 -0.53
CA TYR A 170 -3.75 24.90 0.08
C TYR A 170 -3.72 24.92 1.62
N LYS A 171 -2.92 24.03 2.25
CA LYS A 171 -2.77 23.99 3.71
C LYS A 171 -1.36 23.54 4.09
N HIS A 172 -0.74 24.23 5.02
CA HIS A 172 0.52 23.90 5.67
C HIS A 172 0.43 24.30 7.15
N LEU A 173 1.46 24.04 7.96
CA LEU A 173 1.52 24.49 9.33
C LEU A 173 1.66 26.02 9.38
N GLU A 174 0.83 26.67 10.19
CA GLU A 174 0.88 28.12 10.38
C GLU A 174 1.86 28.46 11.50
N MET A 175 3.09 28.81 11.12
CA MET A 175 4.15 29.23 12.03
C MET A 175 4.13 30.75 12.22
N LEU A 176 4.84 31.27 13.26
CA LEU A 176 5.03 32.71 13.41
C LEU A 176 5.78 33.28 12.21
N ASN A 177 5.30 34.41 11.67
CA ASN A 177 6.06 35.20 10.71
C ASN A 177 7.09 36.07 11.43
N ALA A 178 7.99 36.76 10.71
CA ALA A 178 9.08 37.54 11.29
C ALA A 178 8.60 38.58 12.32
N ALA A 179 7.54 39.32 12.01
CA ALA A 179 7.00 40.33 12.92
C ALA A 179 6.41 39.70 14.19
N GLU A 180 5.64 38.64 14.05
CA GLU A 180 5.06 37.87 15.19
C GLU A 180 6.17 37.23 16.02
N TYR A 181 7.22 36.68 15.40
CA TYR A 181 8.35 36.04 16.06
C TYR A 181 9.13 37.04 16.93
N VAL A 182 9.53 38.21 16.35
CA VAL A 182 10.25 39.27 17.11
C VAL A 182 9.38 39.86 18.21
N ALA A 183 8.08 40.09 17.94
CA ALA A 183 7.14 40.57 18.95
C ALA A 183 6.98 39.59 20.12
N THR A 184 6.92 38.30 19.84
CA THR A 184 6.84 37.24 20.85
C THR A 184 8.10 37.20 21.72
N ALA A 185 9.29 37.24 21.12
CA ALA A 185 10.56 37.24 21.84
C ALA A 185 10.66 38.45 22.76
N LYS A 186 10.28 39.64 22.25
CA LYS A 186 10.24 40.88 23.02
C LYS A 186 9.26 40.81 24.20
N ALA A 187 8.05 40.27 23.99
CA ALA A 187 7.04 40.11 25.02
C ALA A 187 7.47 39.17 26.14
N LEU A 188 8.25 38.15 25.82
CA LEU A 188 8.81 37.19 26.77
C LEU A 188 10.13 37.67 27.41
N GLY A 189 10.70 38.80 26.96
CA GLY A 189 12.01 39.28 27.43
C GLY A 189 13.17 38.39 26.99
N ILE A 190 13.02 37.62 25.90
CA ILE A 190 14.01 36.67 25.42
C ILE A 190 14.74 37.30 24.22
N TYR A 191 16.06 37.18 24.21
CA TYR A 191 16.85 37.58 23.03
C TYR A 191 16.55 36.68 21.84
N CYS A 192 16.29 37.25 20.66
CA CYS A 192 16.22 36.52 19.42
C CYS A 192 17.16 37.14 18.39
N ASN A 193 17.79 36.31 17.58
CA ASN A 193 18.58 36.80 16.45
C ASN A 193 17.63 37.30 15.36
N ASN A 194 17.63 38.60 15.10
CA ASN A 194 16.80 39.22 14.07
C ASN A 194 17.63 39.57 12.85
N GLY A 195 17.56 38.72 11.83
CA GLY A 195 18.26 38.90 10.54
C GLY A 195 17.66 39.97 9.61
N GLY A 196 16.53 40.60 10.01
CA GLY A 196 15.90 41.69 9.25
C GLY A 196 15.08 41.26 8.02
N PHE A 197 14.89 39.98 7.80
CA PHE A 197 14.09 39.44 6.69
C PHE A 197 12.68 39.01 7.17
N ASN A 198 11.82 38.66 6.23
CA ASN A 198 10.53 38.06 6.48
C ASN A 198 10.32 36.89 5.51
N THR A 199 10.87 35.73 5.85
CA THR A 199 10.93 34.57 4.99
C THR A 199 9.80 33.59 5.32
N ASP A 200 8.98 33.30 4.32
CA ASP A 200 8.01 32.21 4.37
C ASP A 200 8.69 30.94 3.80
N ASN A 201 9.21 30.11 4.71
CA ASN A 201 9.98 28.94 4.32
C ASN A 201 9.17 27.92 3.52
N TYR A 202 7.85 27.80 3.75
CA TYR A 202 6.99 26.93 2.94
C TYR A 202 6.86 27.41 1.49
N LYS A 203 6.75 28.72 1.27
CA LYS A 203 6.73 29.28 -0.09
C LYS A 203 8.08 29.14 -0.79
N VAL A 204 9.18 29.22 -0.03
CA VAL A 204 10.52 29.07 -0.61
C VAL A 204 10.73 27.66 -1.17
N ILE A 205 10.30 26.62 -0.46
CA ILE A 205 10.49 25.23 -0.88
C ILE A 205 9.42 24.71 -1.84
N THR A 206 8.29 25.41 -1.98
CA THR A 206 7.17 24.95 -2.82
C THR A 206 7.09 25.67 -4.16
N ARG A 207 6.38 25.05 -5.08
CA ARG A 207 6.00 25.58 -6.41
C ARG A 207 4.58 25.13 -6.74
N THR A 208 4.01 25.66 -7.81
CA THR A 208 2.87 25.02 -8.48
C THR A 208 3.39 23.75 -9.16
N GLY A 209 2.88 22.59 -8.74
CA GLY A 209 3.19 21.32 -9.35
C GLY A 209 2.49 21.14 -10.70
N MET A 210 2.94 20.17 -11.49
CA MET A 210 2.36 19.87 -12.80
C MET A 210 2.25 18.36 -12.99
N VAL A 211 1.09 17.91 -13.47
CA VAL A 211 0.81 16.52 -13.81
C VAL A 211 0.50 16.40 -15.29
N ASN A 212 1.19 15.48 -15.98
CA ASN A 212 1.10 15.26 -17.41
C ASN A 212 1.02 13.77 -17.69
N ASN A 213 -0.17 13.26 -18.01
CA ASN A 213 -0.40 11.84 -18.22
C ASN A 213 -0.91 11.61 -19.63
N HIS A 214 -0.25 10.75 -20.39
CA HIS A 214 -0.63 10.37 -21.74
C HIS A 214 -0.65 8.87 -21.90
N TYR A 215 -1.71 8.37 -22.48
CA TYR A 215 -1.91 6.96 -22.73
C TYR A 215 -2.44 6.74 -24.13
N LEU A 216 -1.84 5.76 -24.84
CA LEU A 216 -2.21 5.36 -26.19
C LEU A 216 -2.34 3.85 -26.24
N ALA A 217 -3.44 3.35 -26.81
CA ALA A 217 -3.62 1.92 -27.01
C ALA A 217 -4.13 1.61 -28.42
N PHE A 218 -3.61 0.50 -28.94
CA PHE A 218 -3.98 -0.09 -30.20
C PHE A 218 -4.56 -1.47 -29.93
N SER A 219 -5.70 -1.77 -30.48
CA SER A 219 -6.28 -3.12 -30.39
C SER A 219 -6.93 -3.51 -31.69
N GLY A 220 -6.94 -4.80 -31.98
CA GLY A 220 -7.52 -5.30 -33.20
C GLY A 220 -7.58 -6.81 -33.27
N GLY A 221 -7.97 -7.32 -34.45
CA GLY A 221 -7.99 -8.73 -34.73
C GLY A 221 -9.38 -9.29 -34.98
N THR A 222 -9.50 -10.59 -34.86
CA THR A 222 -10.71 -11.41 -35.00
C THR A 222 -11.04 -12.10 -33.69
N PRO A 223 -12.18 -12.76 -33.52
CA PRO A 223 -12.48 -13.58 -32.37
C PRO A 223 -11.48 -14.73 -32.14
N GLN A 224 -10.78 -15.18 -33.18
CA GLN A 224 -9.78 -16.24 -33.12
C GLN A 224 -8.36 -15.71 -32.85
N SER A 225 -8.07 -14.49 -33.31
CA SER A 225 -6.75 -13.89 -33.20
C SER A 225 -6.91 -12.41 -32.88
N ASN A 226 -6.59 -12.00 -31.67
CA ASN A 226 -6.70 -10.62 -31.30
C ASN A 226 -5.46 -10.16 -30.52
N TYR A 227 -5.23 -8.87 -30.56
CA TYR A 227 -4.09 -8.23 -29.91
C TYR A 227 -4.49 -6.88 -29.31
N ARG A 228 -3.76 -6.49 -28.29
CA ARG A 228 -3.75 -5.14 -27.73
C ARG A 228 -2.32 -4.75 -27.39
N ALA A 229 -1.93 -3.54 -27.79
CA ALA A 229 -0.70 -2.91 -27.35
C ALA A 229 -1.04 -1.55 -26.73
N SER A 230 -0.43 -1.21 -25.60
CA SER A 230 -0.63 0.07 -24.95
C SER A 230 0.68 0.67 -24.47
N PHE A 231 0.71 2.00 -24.42
CA PHE A 231 1.84 2.80 -23.98
C PHE A 231 1.32 3.92 -23.08
N GLY A 232 1.93 4.10 -21.94
CA GLY A 232 1.60 5.17 -21.00
C GLY A 232 2.85 5.94 -20.61
N VAL A 233 2.73 7.26 -20.52
CA VAL A 233 3.74 8.15 -19.98
C VAL A 233 3.08 9.03 -18.94
N MET A 234 3.69 9.13 -17.77
CA MET A 234 3.27 9.99 -16.70
C MET A 234 4.49 10.82 -16.26
N ASP A 235 4.32 12.12 -16.28
CA ASP A 235 5.31 13.09 -15.82
C ASP A 235 4.69 13.95 -14.73
N HIS A 236 5.28 13.96 -13.55
CA HIS A 236 4.76 14.63 -12.40
C HIS A 236 5.83 15.46 -11.69
N ASN A 237 5.70 16.75 -11.81
CA ASN A 237 6.45 17.72 -11.04
C ASN A 237 5.65 18.08 -9.79
N THR A 238 6.10 17.63 -8.61
CA THR A 238 5.37 17.84 -7.35
C THR A 238 5.32 19.30 -6.92
N ILE A 239 4.52 19.60 -5.89
CA ILE A 239 4.49 20.95 -5.28
C ILE A 239 5.80 21.33 -4.58
N ILE A 240 6.67 20.37 -4.28
CA ILE A 240 8.01 20.63 -3.74
C ILE A 240 8.99 20.81 -4.90
N LYS A 241 9.78 21.87 -4.85
CA LYS A 241 10.82 22.12 -5.87
C LYS A 241 11.80 20.95 -5.91
N LYS A 242 12.38 20.64 -7.07
CA LYS A 242 13.36 19.56 -7.29
C LYS A 242 12.83 18.13 -7.07
N MET A 243 11.62 17.97 -6.58
CA MET A 243 11.02 16.64 -6.45
C MET A 243 10.09 16.40 -7.64
N ASP A 244 10.36 15.33 -8.38
CA ASP A 244 9.59 14.92 -9.54
C ASP A 244 9.68 13.42 -9.77
N TYR A 245 8.80 12.90 -10.63
CA TYR A 245 8.86 11.52 -11.06
C TYR A 245 8.31 11.31 -12.45
N ASN A 246 8.84 10.31 -13.10
CA ASN A 246 8.46 9.90 -14.44
C ASN A 246 8.15 8.41 -14.46
N VAL A 247 7.02 8.05 -15.06
CA VAL A 247 6.64 6.65 -15.27
C VAL A 247 6.45 6.42 -16.76
N PHE A 248 7.10 5.39 -17.27
CA PHE A 248 6.83 4.85 -18.60
C PHE A 248 6.31 3.43 -18.45
N VAL A 249 5.24 3.11 -19.18
CA VAL A 249 4.62 1.78 -19.18
C VAL A 249 4.38 1.33 -20.61
N ALA A 250 4.69 0.08 -20.89
CA ALA A 250 4.33 -0.55 -22.17
C ALA A 250 3.75 -1.94 -21.90
N LYS A 251 2.69 -2.29 -22.61
CA LYS A 251 2.03 -3.59 -22.47
C LYS A 251 1.60 -4.12 -23.85
N VAL A 252 1.77 -5.43 -24.06
CA VAL A 252 1.29 -6.14 -25.23
C VAL A 252 0.61 -7.42 -24.81
N ASP A 253 -0.60 -7.64 -25.29
CA ASP A 253 -1.34 -8.88 -25.11
C ASP A 253 -1.74 -9.43 -26.48
N VAL A 254 -1.60 -10.74 -26.64
CA VAL A 254 -2.03 -11.48 -27.83
C VAL A 254 -2.81 -12.70 -27.39
N THR A 255 -3.97 -12.91 -28.01
CA THR A 255 -4.75 -14.14 -27.85
C THR A 255 -4.93 -14.81 -29.19
N GLN A 256 -4.55 -16.07 -29.28
CA GLN A 256 -4.67 -16.88 -30.49
C GLN A 256 -5.43 -18.17 -30.19
N LYS A 257 -6.44 -18.48 -30.99
CA LYS A 257 -7.16 -19.77 -30.96
C LYS A 257 -6.79 -20.60 -32.17
N ALA A 258 -6.70 -21.90 -31.99
CA ALA A 258 -6.37 -22.88 -33.03
C ALA A 258 -7.16 -24.19 -32.85
N PHE A 259 -7.05 -25.09 -33.82
CA PHE A 259 -7.72 -26.41 -33.81
C PHE A 259 -9.23 -26.31 -33.56
N ASN A 260 -9.93 -25.50 -34.34
CA ASN A 260 -11.37 -25.24 -34.17
C ASN A 260 -11.72 -24.74 -32.75
N ASP A 261 -10.98 -23.76 -32.31
CA ASP A 261 -11.09 -23.11 -30.97
C ASP A 261 -10.81 -24.03 -29.76
N ARG A 262 -10.27 -25.26 -30.01
CA ARG A 262 -9.88 -26.16 -28.91
C ARG A 262 -8.61 -25.72 -28.19
N LEU A 263 -7.66 -25.11 -28.89
CA LEU A 263 -6.45 -24.53 -28.27
C LEU A 263 -6.61 -23.03 -28.19
N THR A 264 -6.43 -22.52 -26.99
CA THR A 264 -6.32 -21.07 -26.76
C THR A 264 -4.94 -20.78 -26.18
N GLY A 265 -4.17 -19.94 -26.87
CA GLY A 265 -2.92 -19.38 -26.40
C GLY A 265 -3.11 -17.90 -26.04
N GLU A 266 -2.69 -17.52 -24.85
CA GLU A 266 -2.61 -16.14 -24.39
C GLU A 266 -1.14 -15.85 -24.08
N PHE A 267 -0.65 -14.73 -24.63
CA PHE A 267 0.70 -14.24 -24.38
C PHE A 267 0.62 -12.78 -23.95
N GLY A 268 1.30 -12.42 -22.89
CA GLY A 268 1.37 -11.05 -22.40
C GLY A 268 2.78 -10.66 -22.05
N VAL A 269 3.11 -9.39 -22.30
CA VAL A 269 4.35 -8.73 -21.86
C VAL A 269 3.98 -7.38 -21.28
N PHE A 270 4.53 -7.07 -20.11
CA PHE A 270 4.41 -5.80 -19.45
C PHE A 270 5.80 -5.29 -19.07
N GLY A 271 6.05 -4.01 -19.26
CA GLY A 271 7.26 -3.34 -18.83
C GLY A 271 6.94 -1.98 -18.26
N SER A 272 7.57 -1.63 -17.14
CA SER A 272 7.49 -0.28 -16.58
C SER A 272 8.85 0.23 -16.14
N SER A 273 9.05 1.54 -16.30
CA SER A 273 10.18 2.28 -15.74
C SER A 273 9.63 3.41 -14.89
N PHE A 274 9.98 3.43 -13.63
CA PHE A 274 9.68 4.48 -12.68
C PHE A 274 10.99 5.17 -12.30
N LYS A 275 11.09 6.47 -12.53
CA LYS A 275 12.21 7.31 -12.09
C LYS A 275 11.69 8.32 -11.09
N ASN A 276 12.38 8.47 -10.01
CA ASN A 276 12.05 9.41 -8.95
C ASN A 276 13.27 10.24 -8.59
N HIS A 277 13.11 11.55 -8.53
CA HIS A 277 14.06 12.48 -7.98
C HIS A 277 13.49 13.04 -6.69
N ASP A 278 14.17 12.82 -5.61
CA ASP A 278 13.80 13.23 -4.27
C ASP A 278 15.00 13.81 -3.55
N ILE A 279 14.83 14.24 -2.32
CA ILE A 279 15.91 14.66 -1.42
C ILE A 279 16.21 13.57 -0.40
N PHE A 280 17.39 13.61 0.19
CA PHE A 280 17.86 12.59 1.13
C PHE A 280 16.93 12.45 2.33
N ASP A 281 16.55 13.56 2.96
CA ASP A 281 15.66 13.58 4.11
C ASP A 281 14.50 14.58 3.94
N THR A 282 13.43 14.12 3.30
CA THR A 282 12.19 14.89 3.10
C THR A 282 11.57 15.33 4.41
N GLN A 283 11.69 14.52 5.47
CA GLN A 283 11.14 14.85 6.77
C GLN A 283 11.92 15.99 7.42
N MET A 284 13.24 16.01 7.28
CA MET A 284 14.09 17.11 7.74
C MET A 284 13.77 18.41 7.01
N LEU A 285 13.44 18.34 5.71
CA LEU A 285 13.01 19.52 4.95
C LEU A 285 11.79 20.20 5.58
N PHE A 286 10.73 19.46 5.85
CA PHE A 286 9.49 20.01 6.42
C PHE A 286 9.65 20.44 7.86
N TYR A 287 10.40 19.68 8.65
CA TYR A 287 10.78 20.06 10.00
C TYR A 287 11.56 21.39 10.01
N SER A 288 12.57 21.51 9.16
CA SER A 288 13.36 22.73 9.04
C SER A 288 12.53 23.90 8.52
N ALA A 289 11.64 23.69 7.57
CA ALA A 289 10.74 24.73 7.06
C ALA A 289 9.81 25.28 8.14
N ALA A 290 9.36 24.42 9.06
CA ALA A 290 8.56 24.84 10.21
C ALA A 290 9.41 25.58 11.28
N CYS A 291 10.59 25.05 11.60
CA CYS A 291 11.38 25.50 12.76
C CYS A 291 12.31 26.69 12.48
N GLN A 292 12.68 26.94 11.21
CA GLN A 292 13.64 27.97 10.87
C GLN A 292 13.18 29.35 11.29
N ASN A 293 14.13 30.16 11.80
CA ASN A 293 13.90 31.54 12.14
C ASN A 293 13.41 32.34 10.92
N PRO A 294 12.19 32.89 10.94
CA PRO A 294 11.60 33.57 9.80
C PRO A 294 12.27 34.92 9.47
N THR A 295 13.14 35.41 10.35
CA THR A 295 13.91 36.65 10.10
C THR A 295 15.20 36.41 9.32
N PHE A 296 15.54 35.14 8.98
CA PHE A 296 16.71 34.80 8.19
C PHE A 296 16.37 34.81 6.69
N PRO A 297 17.33 35.10 5.83
CA PRO A 297 17.13 35.05 4.38
C PRO A 297 17.02 33.60 3.89
N ALA A 298 16.35 33.41 2.75
CA ALA A 298 16.23 32.13 2.09
C ALA A 298 17.48 31.69 1.30
N GLY A 299 18.57 32.45 1.39
CA GLY A 299 19.80 32.20 0.65
C GLY A 299 20.99 31.90 1.54
N THR A 300 22.18 32.08 0.98
CA THR A 300 23.46 31.94 1.66
C THR A 300 23.95 33.30 2.21
N ASP A 301 24.94 33.24 3.09
CA ASP A 301 25.71 34.40 3.52
C ASP A 301 26.63 34.95 2.37
N GLU A 302 27.40 35.97 2.65
CA GLU A 302 28.37 36.58 1.72
C GLU A 302 29.52 35.63 1.31
N HIS A 303 29.71 34.56 2.07
CA HIS A 303 30.72 33.52 1.79
C HIS A 303 30.13 32.32 1.06
N GLY A 304 28.81 32.30 0.76
CA GLY A 304 28.14 31.22 0.10
C GLY A 304 27.66 30.09 1.04
N ASN A 305 27.74 30.26 2.37
CA ASN A 305 27.31 29.26 3.33
C ASN A 305 25.81 29.39 3.63
N TRP A 306 25.13 28.26 3.73
CA TRP A 306 23.73 28.22 4.18
C TRP A 306 23.61 28.62 5.65
N LEU A 307 22.77 29.60 5.93
CA LEU A 307 22.53 30.05 7.31
C LEU A 307 21.79 28.96 8.10
N LYS A 308 22.30 28.65 9.29
CA LYS A 308 21.67 27.75 10.23
C LYS A 308 21.74 28.33 11.65
N ASN A 309 20.87 27.88 12.54
CA ASN A 309 20.96 28.15 13.97
C ASN A 309 21.89 27.11 14.61
N GLU A 310 23.00 27.55 15.19
CA GLU A 310 23.99 26.67 15.83
C GLU A 310 23.43 25.88 17.04
N SER A 311 22.42 26.43 17.72
CA SER A 311 21.77 25.82 18.90
C SER A 311 20.64 24.87 18.54
N ALA A 312 20.31 24.70 17.26
CA ALA A 312 19.17 23.91 16.82
C ALA A 312 19.59 22.74 15.91
N THR A 313 18.73 21.71 15.84
CA THR A 313 18.93 20.53 14.98
C THR A 313 18.40 20.74 13.56
N HIS A 314 17.54 21.75 13.36
CA HIS A 314 17.07 22.08 12.00
C HIS A 314 18.15 22.81 11.19
N VAL A 315 18.04 22.68 9.87
CA VAL A 315 19.00 23.26 8.91
C VAL A 315 18.29 24.12 7.90
N ASN A 316 19.03 24.84 7.04
CA ASN A 316 18.44 25.75 6.05
C ASN A 316 17.59 24.99 5.02
N PRO A 317 16.25 25.21 4.93
CA PRO A 317 15.38 24.45 4.04
C PRO A 317 15.73 24.55 2.56
N PRO A 318 15.96 25.73 1.96
CA PRO A 318 16.45 25.88 0.58
C PRO A 318 17.74 25.09 0.32
N GLY A 319 18.66 25.10 1.30
CA GLY A 319 19.94 24.39 1.17
C GLY A 319 19.75 22.88 1.05
N ILE A 320 18.94 22.28 1.93
CA ILE A 320 18.55 20.86 1.84
C ILE A 320 17.99 20.57 0.45
N LEU A 321 17.00 21.35 0.04
CA LEU A 321 16.28 21.16 -1.20
C LEU A 321 17.16 21.22 -2.45
N LEU A 322 18.19 22.08 -2.44
CA LEU A 322 19.05 22.29 -3.60
C LEU A 322 20.22 21.32 -3.66
N GLU A 323 20.74 20.85 -2.52
CA GLU A 323 21.96 20.07 -2.47
C GLU A 323 21.75 18.59 -2.16
N GLU A 324 20.74 18.23 -1.38
CA GLU A 324 20.46 16.81 -1.14
C GLU A 324 19.91 16.11 -2.37
N LYS A 325 20.17 14.80 -2.46
CA LYS A 325 19.64 13.92 -3.51
C LYS A 325 19.21 12.58 -2.95
N ASN A 326 18.12 12.05 -3.50
CA ASN A 326 17.66 10.70 -3.33
C ASN A 326 17.00 10.25 -4.63
N ASP A 327 17.82 9.79 -5.55
CA ASP A 327 17.39 9.39 -6.89
C ASP A 327 17.16 7.89 -6.92
N SER A 328 16.02 7.46 -7.45
CA SER A 328 15.74 6.05 -7.68
C SER A 328 15.25 5.78 -9.10
N LYS A 329 15.56 4.58 -9.59
CA LYS A 329 15.07 4.06 -10.86
C LYS A 329 14.67 2.61 -10.69
N ASP A 330 13.36 2.37 -10.84
CA ASP A 330 12.78 1.05 -10.82
C ASP A 330 12.46 0.61 -12.25
N LEU A 331 12.88 -0.59 -12.61
CA LEU A 331 12.55 -1.26 -13.85
C LEU A 331 11.81 -2.54 -13.51
N ASN A 332 10.62 -2.72 -14.07
CA ASN A 332 9.88 -3.97 -13.98
C ASN A 332 9.60 -4.50 -15.38
N PHE A 333 9.77 -5.77 -15.53
CA PHE A 333 9.44 -6.51 -16.74
C PHE A 333 8.78 -7.82 -16.34
N ASP A 334 7.60 -8.10 -16.87
CA ASP A 334 7.00 -9.42 -16.80
C ASP A 334 6.58 -9.92 -18.17
N ALA A 335 6.64 -11.23 -18.32
CA ALA A 335 6.14 -11.93 -19.49
C ALA A 335 5.41 -13.19 -19.02
N HIS A 336 4.29 -13.50 -19.65
CA HIS A 336 3.55 -14.71 -19.34
C HIS A 336 2.98 -15.37 -20.60
N ILE A 337 2.78 -16.66 -20.48
CA ILE A 337 2.10 -17.47 -21.49
C ILE A 337 1.10 -18.40 -20.79
N LYS A 338 -0.11 -18.47 -21.34
CA LYS A 338 -1.11 -19.44 -20.94
C LYS A 338 -1.58 -20.22 -22.16
N LEU A 339 -1.49 -21.53 -22.09
CA LEU A 339 -2.02 -22.43 -23.11
C LEU A 339 -3.14 -23.24 -22.50
N SER A 340 -4.29 -23.29 -23.14
CA SER A 340 -5.46 -24.05 -22.69
C SER A 340 -5.96 -24.92 -23.84
N TYR A 341 -6.08 -26.21 -23.61
CA TYR A 341 -6.56 -27.16 -24.60
C TYR A 341 -7.80 -27.90 -24.13
N ASP A 342 -8.88 -27.78 -24.88
CA ASP A 342 -10.13 -28.50 -24.66
C ASP A 342 -10.09 -29.87 -25.38
N PHE A 343 -9.85 -30.95 -24.64
CA PHE A 343 -9.93 -32.30 -25.17
C PHE A 343 -11.33 -32.60 -25.73
N ASN A 344 -12.32 -32.15 -24.96
CA ASN A 344 -13.75 -32.19 -25.30
C ASN A 344 -14.51 -31.13 -24.46
N LYS A 345 -15.83 -31.10 -24.54
CA LYS A 345 -16.67 -30.15 -23.83
C LYS A 345 -16.57 -30.20 -22.28
N ASN A 346 -16.00 -31.28 -21.73
CA ASN A 346 -15.94 -31.51 -20.30
C ASN A 346 -14.51 -31.36 -19.72
N TRP A 347 -13.49 -31.70 -20.48
CA TRP A 347 -12.11 -31.77 -20.03
C TRP A 347 -11.24 -30.72 -20.69
N ARG A 348 -10.52 -29.96 -19.83
CA ARG A 348 -9.53 -28.95 -20.26
C ARG A 348 -8.23 -29.17 -19.52
N VAL A 349 -7.11 -29.11 -20.21
CA VAL A 349 -5.80 -28.93 -19.61
C VAL A 349 -5.33 -27.50 -19.88
N SER A 350 -4.72 -26.88 -18.87
CA SER A 350 -4.10 -25.55 -19.03
C SER A 350 -2.73 -25.55 -18.43
N THR A 351 -1.82 -24.81 -19.06
CA THR A 351 -0.52 -24.50 -18.47
C THR A 351 -0.32 -22.99 -18.48
N PHE A 352 0.27 -22.49 -17.42
CA PHE A 352 0.64 -21.08 -17.25
C PHE A 352 2.10 -21.00 -16.87
N GLY A 353 2.84 -20.12 -17.52
CA GLY A 353 4.21 -19.79 -17.16
C GLY A 353 4.41 -18.29 -17.12
N SER A 354 5.13 -17.78 -16.13
CA SER A 354 5.50 -16.38 -16.06
C SER A 354 6.95 -16.20 -15.62
N TYR A 355 7.55 -15.12 -16.11
CA TYR A 355 8.83 -14.61 -15.69
C TYR A 355 8.69 -13.14 -15.33
N LEU A 356 9.15 -12.77 -14.14
CA LEU A 356 9.21 -11.41 -13.67
C LEU A 356 10.66 -11.03 -13.37
N TYR A 357 11.08 -9.87 -13.82
CA TYR A 357 12.33 -9.22 -13.49
C TYR A 357 12.07 -7.83 -12.94
N GLY A 358 12.62 -7.51 -11.77
CA GLY A 358 12.62 -6.19 -11.18
C GLY A 358 14.05 -5.76 -10.87
N SER A 359 14.37 -4.50 -11.10
CA SER A 359 15.64 -3.88 -10.71
C SER A 359 15.39 -2.48 -10.17
N THR A 360 15.91 -2.20 -8.99
CA THR A 360 15.92 -0.87 -8.38
C THR A 360 17.35 -0.40 -8.23
N GLU A 361 17.67 0.73 -8.86
CA GLU A 361 18.91 1.48 -8.63
C GLU A 361 18.58 2.67 -7.73
N ASN A 362 19.39 2.91 -6.69
CA ASN A 362 19.22 4.01 -5.75
C ASN A 362 20.54 4.71 -5.48
N GLY A 363 20.52 6.06 -5.51
CA GLY A 363 21.63 6.92 -5.17
C GLY A 363 21.20 8.02 -4.19
N GLN A 364 21.90 8.15 -3.05
CA GLN A 364 21.60 9.15 -2.03
C GLN A 364 22.84 9.98 -1.70
N PHE A 365 22.59 11.26 -1.43
CA PHE A 365 23.62 12.22 -1.07
C PHE A 365 23.09 13.22 -0.03
N CYS A 366 23.87 13.41 1.03
CA CYS A 366 23.67 14.45 2.03
C CYS A 366 24.98 15.26 2.17
N PRO A 367 24.97 16.59 2.05
CA PRO A 367 26.18 17.41 2.07
C PRO A 367 26.79 17.55 3.47
N THR A 368 28.07 17.93 3.51
CA THR A 368 28.86 18.04 4.76
C THR A 368 28.38 19.13 5.71
N TRP A 369 27.68 20.14 5.22
CA TRP A 369 27.15 21.21 6.07
C TRP A 369 25.84 20.82 6.78
N VAL A 370 25.14 19.78 6.29
CA VAL A 370 23.99 19.16 6.99
C VAL A 370 24.47 18.12 8.00
N TRP A 371 25.30 17.20 7.54
CA TRP A 371 25.91 16.15 8.36
C TRP A 371 27.43 16.25 8.27
N ALA A 372 28.10 16.46 9.39
CA ALA A 372 29.50 16.84 9.50
C ALA A 372 30.50 16.08 8.60
N GLN A 373 30.21 14.84 8.21
CA GLN A 373 31.03 14.04 7.30
C GLN A 373 30.39 13.84 5.92
N GLY A 374 29.20 14.42 5.73
CA GLY A 374 28.36 14.07 4.61
C GLY A 374 27.93 12.62 4.64
N ASN A 375 27.08 12.22 3.71
CA ASN A 375 26.56 10.88 3.60
C ASN A 375 26.32 10.54 2.13
N VAL A 376 26.85 9.43 1.67
CA VAL A 376 26.62 8.94 0.31
C VAL A 376 26.22 7.47 0.35
N TYR A 377 25.24 7.13 -0.47
CA TYR A 377 24.77 5.76 -0.63
C TYR A 377 24.56 5.46 -2.11
N ARG A 378 24.91 4.24 -2.51
CA ARG A 378 24.53 3.70 -3.82
C ARG A 378 24.19 2.23 -3.67
N GLY A 379 23.04 1.84 -4.21
CA GLY A 379 22.56 0.47 -4.13
C GLY A 379 21.88 0.00 -5.39
N GLU A 380 21.97 -1.30 -5.64
CA GLU A 380 21.24 -2.01 -6.68
C GLU A 380 20.55 -3.22 -6.06
N PHE A 381 19.26 -3.37 -6.34
CA PHE A 381 18.41 -4.46 -5.87
C PHE A 381 17.78 -5.14 -7.08
N LYS A 382 17.88 -6.47 -7.17
CA LYS A 382 17.27 -7.25 -8.26
C LYS A 382 16.38 -8.33 -7.71
N LYS A 383 15.26 -8.56 -8.40
CA LYS A 383 14.29 -9.60 -8.14
C LYS A 383 13.99 -10.34 -9.43
N GLU A 384 14.10 -11.66 -9.40
CA GLU A 384 13.71 -12.53 -10.50
C GLU A 384 12.75 -13.59 -9.99
N GLU A 385 11.64 -13.79 -10.68
CA GLU A 385 10.64 -14.79 -10.31
C GLU A 385 10.23 -15.61 -11.53
N TRP A 386 10.27 -16.91 -11.38
CA TRP A 386 9.71 -17.88 -12.32
C TRP A 386 8.54 -18.59 -11.67
N LEU A 387 7.43 -18.66 -12.36
CA LEU A 387 6.26 -19.41 -11.94
C LEU A 387 5.78 -20.27 -13.08
N GLY A 388 5.55 -21.56 -12.80
CA GLY A 388 4.93 -22.50 -13.70
C GLY A 388 3.76 -23.20 -13.03
N ASN A 389 2.65 -23.33 -13.75
CA ASN A 389 1.45 -24.00 -13.27
C ASN A 389 0.89 -24.90 -14.37
N VAL A 390 0.40 -26.08 -13.98
CA VAL A 390 -0.36 -26.99 -14.86
C VAL A 390 -1.66 -27.33 -14.15
N SER A 391 -2.79 -27.25 -14.84
CA SER A 391 -4.10 -27.62 -14.34
C SER A 391 -4.84 -28.57 -15.28
N LEU A 392 -5.64 -29.47 -14.69
CA LEU A 392 -6.60 -30.30 -15.37
C LEU A 392 -7.98 -30.03 -14.77
N ASP A 393 -8.90 -29.58 -15.61
CA ASP A 393 -10.23 -29.19 -15.23
C ASP A 393 -11.29 -30.06 -15.88
N PHE A 394 -12.27 -30.49 -15.09
CA PHE A 394 -13.44 -31.23 -15.48
C PHE A 394 -14.71 -30.46 -15.18
N ASN A 395 -15.58 -30.30 -16.17
CA ASN A 395 -16.89 -29.64 -16.03
C ASN A 395 -17.96 -30.49 -16.72
N LYS A 396 -19.01 -30.85 -16.00
CA LYS A 396 -20.12 -31.62 -16.55
C LYS A 396 -21.44 -31.16 -15.96
N GLU A 397 -22.42 -31.00 -16.84
CA GLU A 397 -23.82 -30.77 -16.48
C GLU A 397 -24.63 -32.01 -16.87
N PHE A 398 -25.45 -32.51 -15.94
CA PHE A 398 -26.34 -33.64 -16.15
C PHE A 398 -27.65 -33.46 -15.38
N GLY A 399 -28.69 -33.07 -16.12
CA GLY A 399 -29.98 -32.71 -15.57
C GLY A 399 -29.89 -31.54 -14.58
N ILE A 400 -30.28 -31.77 -13.33
CA ILE A 400 -30.26 -30.75 -12.27
C ILE A 400 -28.88 -30.62 -11.57
N HIS A 401 -27.91 -31.41 -11.96
CA HIS A 401 -26.59 -31.49 -11.36
C HIS A 401 -25.53 -30.86 -12.25
N LYS A 402 -24.66 -30.02 -11.66
CA LYS A 402 -23.45 -29.49 -12.30
C LYS A 402 -22.27 -29.79 -11.42
N VAL A 403 -21.24 -30.40 -11.98
CA VAL A 403 -20.00 -30.73 -11.27
C VAL A 403 -18.85 -30.06 -11.99
N SER A 404 -18.04 -29.34 -11.22
CA SER A 404 -16.74 -28.83 -11.65
C SER A 404 -15.68 -29.38 -10.71
N ALA A 405 -14.62 -29.98 -11.25
CA ALA A 405 -13.50 -30.46 -10.47
C ALA A 405 -12.20 -30.04 -11.16
N GLY A 406 -11.19 -29.73 -10.36
CA GLY A 406 -9.90 -29.33 -10.88
C GLY A 406 -8.77 -29.83 -10.00
N VAL A 407 -7.65 -30.16 -10.63
CA VAL A 407 -6.37 -30.44 -9.96
C VAL A 407 -5.32 -29.58 -10.64
N SER A 408 -4.48 -28.93 -9.85
CA SER A 408 -3.34 -28.16 -10.38
C SER A 408 -2.08 -28.34 -9.56
N SER A 409 -0.93 -28.17 -10.22
CA SER A 409 0.37 -28.13 -9.60
C SER A 409 1.07 -26.84 -9.99
N GLU A 410 1.72 -26.18 -9.05
CA GLU A 410 2.42 -24.93 -9.24
C GLU A 410 3.83 -25.05 -8.67
N TYR A 411 4.80 -24.52 -9.38
CA TYR A 411 6.15 -24.31 -8.88
C TYR A 411 6.58 -22.86 -9.10
N ARG A 412 7.10 -22.25 -8.04
CA ARG A 412 7.58 -20.88 -8.02
C ARG A 412 9.00 -20.83 -7.48
N LYS A 413 9.86 -20.10 -8.17
CA LYS A 413 11.23 -19.80 -7.74
C LYS A 413 11.42 -18.30 -7.74
N LEU A 414 11.85 -17.75 -6.60
CA LEU A 414 12.14 -16.33 -6.40
C LEU A 414 13.58 -16.17 -6.00
N ARG A 415 14.32 -15.35 -6.75
CA ARG A 415 15.68 -14.94 -6.43
C ARG A 415 15.72 -13.45 -6.19
N LYS A 416 16.41 -13.05 -5.12
CA LYS A 416 16.71 -11.66 -4.82
C LYS A 416 18.21 -11.49 -4.65
N THR A 417 18.77 -10.44 -5.23
CA THR A 417 20.15 -10.04 -5.03
C THR A 417 20.20 -8.56 -4.75
N ALA A 418 21.10 -8.15 -3.86
CA ALA A 418 21.34 -6.76 -3.61
C ALA A 418 22.84 -6.51 -3.42
N PHE A 419 23.25 -5.31 -3.78
CA PHE A 419 24.56 -4.77 -3.49
C PHE A 419 24.43 -3.31 -3.15
N TRP A 420 25.06 -2.86 -2.05
CA TRP A 420 25.08 -1.44 -1.72
C TRP A 420 26.37 -1.02 -1.04
N VAL A 421 26.67 0.26 -1.19
CA VAL A 421 27.75 0.94 -0.51
C VAL A 421 27.20 2.20 0.16
N TYR A 422 27.53 2.33 1.43
CA TYR A 422 27.32 3.50 2.25
C TYR A 422 28.68 4.05 2.67
N ALA A 423 28.91 5.35 2.52
CA ALA A 423 30.18 5.96 2.84
C ALA A 423 30.03 7.39 3.39
N LYS A 424 31.03 7.85 4.12
CA LYS A 424 31.14 9.17 4.75
C LYS A 424 32.50 9.80 4.45
N GLY A 425 32.69 11.07 4.86
CA GLY A 425 33.96 11.77 4.66
C GLY A 425 34.17 12.13 3.20
N ILE A 426 33.15 12.75 2.61
CA ILE A 426 33.22 13.27 1.23
C ILE A 426 34.12 14.50 1.19
N PRO A 427 35.06 14.59 0.22
CA PRO A 427 36.01 15.70 0.10
C PRO A 427 35.39 16.97 -0.50
N THR A 428 34.34 16.82 -1.30
CA THR A 428 33.57 17.90 -1.94
C THR A 428 32.13 17.46 -2.18
N ASN A 429 31.20 18.38 -2.15
CA ASN A 429 29.79 18.11 -2.46
C ASN A 429 29.53 17.90 -3.96
N ASP A 430 30.45 18.28 -4.86
CA ASP A 430 30.26 18.21 -6.31
C ASP A 430 30.12 16.78 -6.86
N PHE A 431 30.71 15.81 -6.19
CA PHE A 431 30.65 14.41 -6.65
C PHE A 431 29.32 13.74 -6.34
N HIS A 432 28.53 14.29 -5.42
CA HIS A 432 27.31 13.66 -4.92
C HIS A 432 27.58 12.17 -4.58
N TYR A 433 26.74 11.25 -5.10
CA TYR A 433 26.88 9.79 -4.93
C TYR A 433 27.66 9.12 -6.11
N ASP A 434 28.20 9.88 -7.05
CA ASP A 434 28.81 9.31 -8.27
C ASP A 434 30.27 8.91 -8.08
N ASN A 435 30.95 9.36 -7.01
CA ASN A 435 32.34 9.01 -6.71
C ASN A 435 32.53 8.49 -5.27
N LEU A 436 32.09 7.24 -5.03
CA LEU A 436 32.28 6.57 -3.74
C LEU A 436 33.77 6.30 -3.43
N GLY A 437 34.62 6.27 -4.46
CA GLY A 437 36.06 6.03 -4.30
C GLY A 437 36.79 7.18 -3.58
N ALA A 438 36.28 8.41 -3.70
CA ALA A 438 36.83 9.60 -3.08
C ALA A 438 36.50 9.76 -1.59
N THR A 439 35.62 8.92 -1.02
CA THR A 439 35.20 9.03 0.38
C THR A 439 36.28 8.56 1.34
N ALA A 440 36.46 9.29 2.47
CA ALA A 440 37.47 8.98 3.47
C ALA A 440 37.11 7.78 4.35
N ALA A 441 35.83 7.52 4.57
CA ALA A 441 35.39 6.48 5.48
C ALA A 441 34.24 5.63 4.90
N ARG A 442 34.43 4.33 4.93
CA ARG A 442 33.39 3.34 4.73
C ARG A 442 33.14 2.66 6.06
N PRO A 443 32.04 3.01 6.76
CA PRO A 443 31.75 2.41 8.04
C PRO A 443 31.69 0.88 7.95
N TYR A 444 32.01 0.21 9.02
CA TYR A 444 31.82 -1.22 9.15
C TYR A 444 30.35 -1.58 8.84
N GLY A 445 30.12 -2.57 7.97
CA GLY A 445 28.78 -2.87 7.47
C GLY A 445 28.25 -1.91 6.39
N GLY A 446 29.01 -0.89 5.99
CA GLY A 446 28.65 0.07 4.95
C GLY A 446 28.80 -0.44 3.52
N THR A 447 29.37 -1.63 3.31
CA THR A 447 29.43 -2.30 2.00
C THR A 447 28.92 -3.71 2.17
N GLU A 448 27.85 -4.06 1.45
CA GLU A 448 27.21 -5.36 1.61
C GLU A 448 26.68 -5.88 0.28
N SER A 449 26.63 -7.19 0.15
CA SER A 449 25.92 -7.88 -0.93
C SER A 449 25.11 -9.02 -0.35
N THR A 450 23.92 -9.24 -0.89
CA THR A 450 23.02 -10.31 -0.46
C THR A 450 22.56 -11.16 -1.62
N TYR A 451 22.30 -12.42 -1.33
CA TYR A 451 21.71 -13.37 -2.26
C TYR A 451 20.67 -14.19 -1.52
N GLU A 452 19.44 -14.19 -2.02
CA GLU A 452 18.33 -14.99 -1.51
C GLU A 452 17.73 -15.83 -2.64
N ASP A 453 17.51 -17.12 -2.38
CA ASP A 453 16.83 -18.05 -3.28
C ASP A 453 15.71 -18.75 -2.51
N GLN A 454 14.48 -18.64 -3.01
CA GLN A 454 13.27 -19.17 -2.37
C GLN A 454 12.50 -20.02 -3.38
N SER A 455 12.05 -21.18 -2.94
CA SER A 455 11.23 -22.11 -3.75
C SER A 455 9.93 -22.44 -3.04
N LEU A 456 8.87 -22.53 -3.81
CA LEU A 456 7.54 -22.95 -3.37
C LEU A 456 6.95 -23.93 -4.38
N ALA A 457 6.60 -25.12 -3.92
CA ALA A 457 5.90 -26.13 -4.70
C ALA A 457 4.52 -26.32 -4.13
N SER A 458 3.51 -26.42 -4.97
CA SER A 458 2.12 -26.50 -4.52
C SER A 458 1.32 -27.51 -5.32
N VAL A 459 0.39 -28.19 -4.65
CA VAL A 459 -0.62 -29.04 -5.26
C VAL A 459 -1.99 -28.62 -4.75
N MET A 460 -2.95 -28.44 -5.64
CA MET A 460 -4.29 -28.00 -5.29
C MET A 460 -5.34 -28.89 -5.95
N GLY A 461 -6.39 -29.22 -5.19
CA GLY A 461 -7.60 -29.86 -5.66
C GLY A 461 -8.83 -29.00 -5.34
N SER A 462 -9.79 -28.96 -6.26
CA SER A 462 -11.06 -28.27 -6.07
C SER A 462 -12.22 -29.08 -6.62
N ILE A 463 -13.34 -29.09 -5.92
CA ILE A 463 -14.60 -29.67 -6.36
C ILE A 463 -15.71 -28.68 -6.07
N THR A 464 -16.50 -28.33 -7.07
CA THR A 464 -17.71 -27.53 -6.93
C THR A 464 -18.89 -28.33 -7.45
N TYR A 465 -19.88 -28.50 -6.60
CA TYR A 465 -21.14 -29.16 -6.93
C TYR A 465 -22.29 -28.18 -6.83
N ASN A 466 -23.05 -28.05 -7.91
CA ASN A 466 -24.25 -27.22 -7.95
C ASN A 466 -25.47 -28.12 -8.22
N LEU A 467 -26.47 -28.03 -7.35
CA LEU A 467 -27.75 -28.72 -7.44
C LEU A 467 -28.86 -27.71 -7.74
N LEU A 468 -29.65 -28.01 -8.81
CA LEU A 468 -30.84 -27.25 -9.19
C LEU A 468 -30.54 -25.76 -9.54
N ASP A 469 -29.28 -25.39 -9.80
CA ASP A 469 -28.84 -23.98 -9.85
C ASP A 469 -29.15 -23.14 -8.60
N ARG A 470 -29.47 -23.80 -7.48
CA ARG A 470 -29.84 -23.18 -6.20
C ARG A 470 -28.80 -23.38 -5.13
N TYR A 471 -28.26 -24.57 -5.00
CA TYR A 471 -27.33 -24.98 -3.94
C TYR A 471 -25.95 -25.23 -4.54
N THR A 472 -24.98 -24.48 -4.15
CA THR A 472 -23.59 -24.64 -4.58
C THR A 472 -22.73 -24.99 -3.38
N LEU A 473 -22.06 -26.13 -3.39
CA LEU A 473 -21.06 -26.53 -2.43
C LEU A 473 -19.70 -26.55 -3.13
N ALA A 474 -18.72 -25.83 -2.59
CA ALA A 474 -17.34 -25.90 -3.07
C ALA A 474 -16.40 -26.34 -1.95
N VAL A 475 -15.53 -27.28 -2.26
CA VAL A 475 -14.48 -27.81 -1.38
C VAL A 475 -13.15 -27.64 -2.10
N ASN A 476 -12.19 -27.03 -1.42
CA ASN A 476 -10.84 -26.86 -1.96
C ASN A 476 -9.84 -27.34 -0.92
N ALA A 477 -8.72 -27.86 -1.42
CA ALA A 477 -7.59 -28.27 -0.60
C ALA A 477 -6.30 -27.90 -1.34
N ARG A 478 -5.37 -27.25 -0.64
CA ARG A 478 -4.05 -26.89 -1.16
C ARG A 478 -2.97 -27.35 -0.20
N GLY A 479 -1.94 -27.98 -0.73
CA GLY A 479 -0.70 -28.27 -0.04
C GLY A 479 0.41 -27.40 -0.62
N ASP A 480 1.15 -26.69 0.23
CA ASP A 480 2.31 -25.89 -0.14
C ASP A 480 3.56 -26.44 0.53
N GLY A 481 4.63 -26.68 -0.24
CA GLY A 481 5.97 -26.99 0.26
C GLY A 481 6.93 -25.83 0.01
N SER A 482 7.60 -25.33 1.05
CA SER A 482 8.46 -24.15 0.97
C SER A 482 9.87 -24.42 1.49
N SER A 483 10.87 -23.87 0.82
CA SER A 483 12.26 -23.87 1.28
C SER A 483 12.55 -22.85 2.40
N MET A 484 11.55 -22.05 2.81
CA MET A 484 11.74 -20.99 3.80
C MET A 484 11.37 -21.44 5.23
N VAL A 485 10.58 -22.48 5.38
CA VAL A 485 10.15 -23.01 6.68
C VAL A 485 11.14 -24.07 7.21
N GLY A 486 10.98 -24.42 8.49
CA GLY A 486 11.82 -25.43 9.11
C GLY A 486 11.62 -26.84 8.53
N ASP A 487 12.65 -27.65 8.59
CA ASP A 487 12.69 -29.00 7.99
C ASP A 487 11.56 -29.90 8.49
N ASN A 488 11.12 -29.69 9.74
CA ASN A 488 10.01 -30.45 10.36
C ASN A 488 8.64 -30.03 9.83
N ASN A 489 8.53 -28.90 9.14
CA ASN A 489 7.28 -28.30 8.67
C ASN A 489 7.33 -27.87 7.20
N THR A 490 8.07 -28.59 6.36
CA THR A 490 8.26 -28.23 4.94
C THR A 490 6.94 -28.13 4.18
N TRP A 491 5.90 -28.88 4.55
CA TRP A 491 4.60 -28.86 3.89
C TRP A 491 3.50 -28.33 4.81
N GLY A 492 2.72 -27.34 4.30
CA GLY A 492 1.51 -26.83 4.92
C GLY A 492 0.27 -27.24 4.15
N PHE A 493 -0.85 -27.44 4.85
CA PHE A 493 -2.13 -27.86 4.26
C PHE A 493 -3.23 -26.85 4.56
N PHE A 494 -3.94 -26.38 3.52
CA PHE A 494 -4.91 -25.29 3.58
C PHE A 494 -6.25 -25.72 2.98
N PRO A 495 -7.14 -26.33 3.77
CA PRO A 495 -8.47 -26.73 3.33
C PRO A 495 -9.46 -25.57 3.38
N SER A 496 -10.49 -25.64 2.53
CA SER A 496 -11.65 -24.76 2.63
C SER A 496 -12.93 -25.39 2.11
N VAL A 497 -14.05 -24.94 2.66
CA VAL A 497 -15.39 -25.30 2.25
C VAL A 497 -16.25 -24.05 2.18
N SER A 498 -17.10 -23.94 1.16
CA SER A 498 -18.12 -22.90 1.08
C SER A 498 -19.43 -23.45 0.54
N PHE A 499 -20.51 -22.83 1.01
CA PHE A 499 -21.86 -23.13 0.59
C PHE A 499 -22.58 -21.84 0.19
N THR A 500 -23.27 -21.88 -0.95
CA THR A 500 -24.10 -20.78 -1.44
C THR A 500 -25.48 -21.31 -1.75
N TRP A 501 -26.50 -20.62 -1.23
CA TRP A 501 -27.90 -20.90 -1.47
C TRP A 501 -28.54 -19.71 -2.20
N ASP A 502 -28.97 -19.93 -3.45
CA ASP A 502 -29.73 -18.96 -4.21
C ASP A 502 -31.23 -19.07 -3.84
N MET A 503 -31.60 -18.44 -2.75
CA MET A 503 -32.94 -18.52 -2.19
C MET A 503 -34.01 -17.93 -3.11
N LYS A 504 -33.65 -16.96 -3.97
CA LYS A 504 -34.62 -16.38 -4.92
C LYS A 504 -35.21 -17.41 -5.89
N LYS A 505 -34.48 -18.47 -6.16
CA LYS A 505 -34.95 -19.56 -7.05
C LYS A 505 -35.87 -20.57 -6.37
N GLU A 506 -36.11 -20.42 -5.05
CA GLU A 506 -37.05 -21.24 -4.32
C GLU A 506 -38.49 -20.84 -4.63
N SER A 507 -39.40 -21.83 -4.66
CA SER A 507 -40.80 -21.62 -5.00
C SER A 507 -41.50 -20.60 -4.09
N PHE A 508 -41.17 -20.57 -2.81
CA PHE A 508 -41.75 -19.67 -1.83
C PHE A 508 -41.29 -18.20 -1.98
N LEU A 509 -40.16 -17.93 -2.69
CA LEU A 509 -39.68 -16.59 -2.98
C LEU A 509 -39.85 -16.20 -4.46
N ALA A 510 -40.12 -17.17 -5.34
CA ALA A 510 -40.15 -16.94 -6.79
C ALA A 510 -41.12 -15.81 -7.19
N ASN A 511 -42.27 -15.73 -6.53
CA ASN A 511 -43.36 -14.79 -6.83
C ASN A 511 -43.20 -13.41 -6.16
N ILE A 512 -42.19 -13.21 -5.34
CA ILE A 512 -41.95 -11.89 -4.72
C ILE A 512 -41.34 -10.96 -5.76
N LYS A 513 -42.20 -10.15 -6.41
CA LYS A 513 -41.80 -9.26 -7.54
C LYS A 513 -40.69 -8.26 -7.21
N PRO A 514 -40.69 -7.56 -6.04
CA PRO A 514 -39.61 -6.62 -5.72
C PRO A 514 -38.23 -7.28 -5.53
N LEU A 515 -38.22 -8.57 -5.12
CA LEU A 515 -37.00 -9.30 -4.85
C LEU A 515 -36.45 -9.91 -6.13
N SER A 516 -35.31 -9.41 -6.61
CA SER A 516 -34.64 -9.86 -7.85
C SER A 516 -33.59 -10.91 -7.58
N MET A 517 -32.94 -10.84 -6.42
CA MET A 517 -31.89 -11.74 -5.97
C MET A 517 -31.91 -11.88 -4.45
N LEU A 518 -31.73 -13.08 -3.96
CA LEU A 518 -31.40 -13.35 -2.55
C LEU A 518 -30.50 -14.56 -2.51
N LYS A 519 -29.23 -14.35 -2.15
CA LYS A 519 -28.25 -15.39 -1.99
C LYS A 519 -27.69 -15.37 -0.57
N LEU A 520 -27.63 -16.51 0.09
CA LEU A 520 -26.91 -16.71 1.34
C LEU A 520 -25.61 -17.44 1.05
N ARG A 521 -24.53 -16.97 1.65
CA ARG A 521 -23.18 -17.55 1.47
C ARG A 521 -22.56 -17.80 2.84
N THR A 522 -21.93 -18.95 2.99
CA THR A 522 -21.10 -19.24 4.16
C THR A 522 -19.84 -19.97 3.74
N GLY A 523 -18.79 -19.83 4.50
CA GLY A 523 -17.52 -20.48 4.21
C GLY A 523 -16.62 -20.54 5.44
N LEU A 524 -15.79 -21.57 5.45
CA LEU A 524 -14.73 -21.78 6.42
C LEU A 524 -13.48 -22.23 5.67
N GLY A 525 -12.31 -21.69 5.98
CA GLY A 525 -11.08 -22.13 5.36
C GLY A 525 -9.85 -21.60 6.07
N GLN A 526 -8.73 -22.18 5.70
CA GLN A 526 -7.41 -21.83 6.21
C GLN A 526 -6.53 -21.28 5.10
N ALA A 527 -5.69 -20.28 5.43
CA ALA A 527 -4.64 -19.76 4.58
C ALA A 527 -3.38 -19.55 5.40
N GLY A 528 -2.23 -19.77 4.78
CA GLY A 528 -0.93 -19.58 5.41
C GLY A 528 -0.39 -18.18 5.18
N ASN A 529 0.57 -17.74 6.01
CA ASN A 529 1.35 -16.52 5.83
C ASN A 529 2.85 -16.81 6.01
N LEU A 530 3.63 -16.50 4.98
CA LEU A 530 5.10 -16.62 4.95
C LEU A 530 5.81 -15.27 5.07
N GLY A 531 5.10 -14.16 5.10
CA GLY A 531 5.66 -12.83 4.94
C GLY A 531 6.74 -12.43 5.95
N GLY A 532 6.77 -13.06 7.13
CA GLY A 532 7.79 -12.84 8.17
C GLY A 532 8.99 -13.80 8.11
N ILE A 533 9.03 -14.68 7.11
CA ILE A 533 10.09 -15.68 6.96
C ILE A 533 10.90 -15.37 5.69
N SER A 534 12.19 -15.12 5.83
CA SER A 534 13.13 -14.96 4.72
C SER A 534 13.81 -16.28 4.36
N ALA A 535 14.54 -16.33 3.26
CA ALA A 535 15.14 -17.53 2.69
C ALA A 535 15.96 -18.38 3.67
N TYR A 536 16.63 -17.76 4.64
CA TYR A 536 17.55 -18.43 5.54
C TYR A 536 17.16 -18.25 7.02
N THR A 537 15.91 -17.90 7.30
CA THR A 537 15.43 -17.62 8.66
C THR A 537 15.52 -18.83 9.58
N THR A 538 15.41 -20.04 9.03
CA THR A 538 15.46 -21.30 9.80
C THR A 538 16.86 -21.80 10.08
N MET A 539 17.89 -21.15 9.51
CA MET A 539 19.28 -21.59 9.62
C MET A 539 20.07 -20.77 10.64
N ASN A 540 21.07 -21.39 11.25
CA ASN A 540 22.11 -20.66 11.95
C ASN A 540 22.89 -19.82 10.94
N THR A 541 22.87 -18.52 11.11
CA THR A 541 23.62 -17.62 10.23
C THR A 541 24.71 -16.90 11.00
N VAL A 542 25.88 -16.83 10.40
CA VAL A 542 26.99 -16.03 10.88
C VAL A 542 27.12 -14.80 10.02
N ARG A 543 27.40 -13.68 10.63
CA ARG A 543 27.67 -12.41 9.95
C ARG A 543 28.95 -11.83 10.54
N GLN A 544 29.57 -10.99 9.79
CA GLN A 544 30.65 -10.14 10.26
C GLN A 544 30.15 -9.30 11.46
N THR A 545 30.82 -9.38 12.59
CA THR A 545 30.42 -8.69 13.85
C THR A 545 31.40 -7.61 14.25
N GLY A 546 32.58 -7.53 13.62
CA GLY A 546 33.56 -6.51 13.90
C GLY A 546 34.88 -6.74 13.17
N ILE A 547 35.84 -5.89 13.46
CA ILE A 547 37.23 -6.01 13.04
C ILE A 547 38.09 -5.91 14.28
N VAL A 548 38.93 -6.89 14.50
CA VAL A 548 39.95 -6.93 15.59
C VAL A 548 41.34 -6.98 15.04
N PRO A 549 42.32 -6.33 15.65
CA PRO A 549 43.70 -6.46 15.23
C PRO A 549 44.24 -7.83 15.68
N VAL A 550 44.68 -8.64 14.74
CA VAL A 550 45.42 -9.90 15.00
C VAL A 550 46.82 -9.71 14.46
N LYS A 551 47.82 -9.71 15.34
CA LYS A 551 49.23 -9.45 14.93
C LYS A 551 49.35 -8.17 14.05
N SER A 552 48.69 -7.09 14.48
CA SER A 552 48.67 -5.81 13.77
C SER A 552 47.94 -5.80 12.39
N SER A 553 47.34 -6.90 11.99
CA SER A 553 46.47 -6.94 10.79
C SER A 553 44.99 -6.87 11.19
N PRO A 554 44.20 -6.01 10.54
CA PRO A 554 42.74 -5.98 10.74
C PRO A 554 42.13 -7.29 10.29
N THR A 555 41.54 -8.04 11.22
CA THR A 555 40.93 -9.33 10.97
C THR A 555 39.42 -9.23 11.23
N VAL A 556 38.63 -9.69 10.27
CA VAL A 556 37.18 -9.74 10.37
C VAL A 556 36.76 -10.80 11.38
N THR A 557 35.93 -10.43 12.33
CA THR A 557 35.28 -11.38 13.25
C THR A 557 33.92 -11.79 12.73
N LEU A 558 33.59 -13.06 12.86
CA LEU A 558 32.28 -13.61 12.54
C LEU A 558 31.57 -14.03 13.82
N GLY A 559 30.34 -13.70 13.95
CA GLY A 559 29.49 -14.09 15.06
C GLY A 559 28.12 -14.59 14.61
N MET A 560 27.49 -15.38 15.47
CA MET A 560 26.11 -15.80 15.24
C MET A 560 25.19 -14.59 15.34
N VAL A 561 24.26 -14.45 14.40
CA VAL A 561 23.28 -13.36 14.39
C VAL A 561 21.85 -13.89 14.40
N ARG A 562 21.69 -15.20 14.50
CA ARG A 562 20.37 -15.86 14.54
C ARG A 562 20.51 -17.29 15.07
N ASN A 563 19.52 -17.72 15.84
CA ASN A 563 19.32 -19.12 16.18
C ASN A 563 18.53 -19.84 15.10
N ASN A 564 18.86 -21.09 14.83
CA ASN A 564 18.04 -21.90 13.94
C ASN A 564 16.73 -22.33 14.65
N ASN A 565 15.67 -22.50 13.86
CA ASN A 565 14.43 -23.10 14.33
C ASN A 565 13.93 -24.10 13.29
N PRO A 566 14.22 -25.41 13.45
CA PRO A 566 13.75 -26.44 12.53
C PRO A 566 12.24 -26.68 12.58
N ASP A 567 11.55 -26.16 13.63
CA ASP A 567 10.10 -26.25 13.79
C ASP A 567 9.36 -25.00 13.29
N LEU A 568 10.07 -24.03 12.71
CA LEU A 568 9.46 -22.83 12.16
C LEU A 568 8.48 -23.19 11.04
N LYS A 569 7.27 -22.67 11.11
CA LYS A 569 6.20 -22.92 10.14
C LYS A 569 5.46 -21.65 9.76
N TRP A 570 4.47 -21.79 8.88
CA TRP A 570 3.55 -20.75 8.47
C TRP A 570 2.75 -20.23 9.66
N GLU A 571 2.43 -18.93 9.66
CA GLU A 571 1.31 -18.47 10.44
C GLU A 571 0.03 -19.00 9.77
N THR A 572 -0.92 -19.49 10.55
CA THR A 572 -2.16 -20.08 10.04
C THR A 572 -3.34 -19.19 10.36
N LYS A 573 -4.01 -18.67 9.33
CA LYS A 573 -5.24 -17.89 9.47
C LYS A 573 -6.45 -18.74 9.12
N THR A 574 -7.28 -19.01 10.11
CA THR A 574 -8.59 -19.65 9.93
C THR A 574 -9.66 -18.57 9.87
N THR A 575 -10.49 -18.59 8.83
CA THR A 575 -11.53 -17.58 8.60
C THR A 575 -12.88 -18.24 8.40
N PHE A 576 -13.90 -17.76 9.13
CA PHE A 576 -15.32 -18.03 8.93
C PHE A 576 -15.98 -16.81 8.30
N ASN A 577 -16.84 -17.03 7.30
CA ASN A 577 -17.63 -16.00 6.62
C ASN A 577 -19.11 -16.40 6.58
N LEU A 578 -19.98 -15.41 6.75
CA LEU A 578 -21.42 -15.50 6.53
C LEU A 578 -21.87 -14.25 5.77
N GLY A 579 -22.50 -14.41 4.62
CA GLY A 579 -22.89 -13.29 3.76
C GLY A 579 -24.27 -13.46 3.17
N ALA A 580 -24.89 -12.33 2.85
CA ALA A 580 -26.14 -12.25 2.11
C ALA A 580 -26.05 -11.22 1.00
N ASP A 581 -26.47 -11.59 -0.22
CA ASP A 581 -26.62 -10.67 -1.35
C ASP A 581 -28.10 -10.51 -1.67
N ILE A 582 -28.58 -9.30 -1.63
CA ILE A 582 -29.99 -8.94 -1.81
C ILE A 582 -30.10 -7.98 -3.00
N GLY A 583 -30.84 -8.37 -4.02
CA GLY A 583 -31.20 -7.51 -5.16
C GLY A 583 -32.68 -7.19 -5.15
N LEU A 584 -33.01 -5.93 -5.27
CA LEU A 584 -34.40 -5.45 -5.33
C LEU A 584 -34.63 -4.64 -6.60
N PHE A 585 -35.90 -4.61 -7.03
CA PHE A 585 -36.36 -3.80 -8.15
C PHE A 585 -35.56 -4.00 -9.44
N ALA A 586 -35.43 -5.26 -9.88
CA ALA A 586 -34.60 -5.67 -11.02
C ALA A 586 -33.12 -5.27 -10.82
N ASN A 587 -32.59 -5.46 -9.62
CA ASN A 587 -31.22 -5.14 -9.20
C ASN A 587 -30.88 -3.64 -9.24
N ARG A 588 -31.89 -2.75 -9.26
CA ARG A 588 -31.65 -1.31 -9.07
C ARG A 588 -31.17 -0.96 -7.68
N LEU A 589 -31.45 -1.79 -6.70
CA LEU A 589 -30.87 -1.76 -5.36
C LEU A 589 -30.21 -3.10 -5.10
N MET A 590 -28.93 -3.08 -4.89
CA MET A 590 -28.11 -4.23 -4.50
C MET A 590 -27.52 -3.96 -3.13
N LEU A 591 -27.73 -4.89 -2.21
CA LEU A 591 -27.15 -4.85 -0.86
C LEU A 591 -26.37 -6.14 -0.65
N THR A 592 -25.12 -6.02 -0.29
CA THR A 592 -24.27 -7.11 0.19
C THR A 592 -23.97 -6.89 1.67
N ALA A 593 -24.29 -7.84 2.51
CA ALA A 593 -23.96 -7.83 3.94
C ALA A 593 -23.12 -9.05 4.26
N GLU A 594 -21.98 -8.87 4.92
CA GLU A 594 -21.06 -9.95 5.23
C GLU A 594 -20.48 -9.80 6.64
N TYR A 595 -20.56 -10.87 7.43
CA TYR A 595 -19.86 -11.00 8.70
C TYR A 595 -18.66 -11.94 8.52
N TYR A 596 -17.53 -11.59 9.12
CA TYR A 596 -16.36 -12.45 9.16
C TYR A 596 -15.76 -12.52 10.56
N TYR A 597 -15.18 -13.68 10.86
CA TYR A 597 -14.33 -13.90 12.01
C TYR A 597 -13.08 -14.66 11.56
N SER A 598 -11.91 -14.11 11.86
CA SER A 598 -10.62 -14.75 11.56
C SER A 598 -9.79 -14.89 12.83
N LYS A 599 -9.12 -16.02 12.98
CA LYS A 599 -8.10 -16.24 14.01
C LYS A 599 -6.80 -16.61 13.34
N THR A 600 -5.74 -15.85 13.60
CA THR A 600 -4.37 -16.22 13.25
C THR A 600 -3.75 -16.92 14.44
N THR A 601 -3.27 -18.13 14.24
CA THR A 601 -2.50 -18.94 15.19
C THR A 601 -1.11 -19.17 14.64
N ASP A 602 -0.22 -19.71 15.46
CA ASP A 602 1.17 -19.94 15.07
C ASP A 602 1.84 -18.65 14.59
N MET A 603 1.43 -17.50 15.19
CA MET A 603 1.93 -16.19 14.77
C MET A 603 3.40 -16.07 15.14
N LEU A 604 4.18 -15.53 14.20
CA LEU A 604 5.61 -15.34 14.35
C LEU A 604 5.91 -14.22 15.34
N TYR A 605 6.85 -14.48 16.25
CA TYR A 605 7.40 -13.47 17.15
C TYR A 605 8.85 -13.81 17.51
N ALA A 606 9.68 -12.80 17.72
CA ALA A 606 11.06 -12.96 18.16
C ALA A 606 11.10 -12.97 19.70
N TYR A 607 11.38 -14.12 20.28
CA TYR A 607 11.43 -14.29 21.73
C TYR A 607 12.85 -14.16 22.24
N GLU A 608 13.02 -13.49 23.35
CA GLU A 608 14.30 -13.50 24.07
C GLU A 608 14.57 -14.89 24.65
N VAL A 609 15.79 -15.35 24.48
CA VAL A 609 16.23 -16.67 24.95
C VAL A 609 17.58 -16.57 25.66
N PRO A 610 17.86 -17.45 26.65
CA PRO A 610 19.13 -17.43 27.38
C PRO A 610 20.31 -17.84 26.49
N VAL A 611 21.44 -17.18 26.67
CA VAL A 611 22.71 -17.51 26.03
C VAL A 611 23.72 -17.85 27.16
N PRO A 612 24.17 -19.13 27.28
CA PRO A 612 23.71 -20.37 26.63
C PRO A 612 22.36 -20.88 27.14
N PRO A 613 21.69 -21.90 26.55
CA PRO A 613 22.25 -22.80 25.52
C PRO A 613 22.10 -22.27 24.08
N PHE A 614 21.33 -21.20 23.88
CA PHE A 614 21.19 -20.61 22.55
C PHE A 614 22.48 -19.86 22.14
N ALA A 615 22.78 -19.84 20.85
CA ALA A 615 23.95 -19.15 20.33
C ALA A 615 23.74 -17.64 20.14
N TYR A 616 22.48 -17.21 20.11
CA TYR A 616 22.03 -15.81 19.96
C TYR A 616 20.89 -15.52 20.92
N ASN A 617 20.70 -14.28 21.32
CA ASN A 617 19.76 -13.89 22.39
C ASN A 617 18.28 -13.87 21.97
N THR A 618 17.97 -14.11 20.68
CA THR A 618 16.58 -14.17 20.21
C THR A 618 16.32 -15.42 19.38
N LEU A 619 15.11 -15.97 19.48
CA LEU A 619 14.59 -17.08 18.68
C LEU A 619 13.28 -16.67 18.03
N LEU A 620 13.19 -16.77 16.70
CA LEU A 620 11.91 -16.61 16.00
C LEU A 620 11.11 -17.91 16.14
N ALA A 621 9.89 -17.82 16.70
CA ALA A 621 9.04 -18.99 16.94
C ALA A 621 7.56 -18.71 16.67
N ASN A 622 6.79 -19.77 16.41
CA ASN A 622 5.36 -19.72 16.08
C ASN A 622 4.51 -19.95 17.34
N ILE A 623 4.33 -18.93 18.18
CA ILE A 623 3.64 -19.07 19.46
C ILE A 623 2.47 -18.10 19.59
N GLY A 624 2.54 -16.92 18.96
CA GLY A 624 1.53 -15.89 19.09
C GLY A 624 0.16 -16.22 18.49
N SER A 625 -0.84 -15.47 18.90
CA SER A 625 -2.18 -15.54 18.28
C SER A 625 -2.94 -14.21 18.35
N MET A 626 -3.75 -13.95 17.33
CA MET A 626 -4.62 -12.78 17.25
C MET A 626 -5.95 -13.10 16.56
N SER A 627 -6.94 -12.24 16.73
CA SER A 627 -8.23 -12.36 16.03
C SER A 627 -8.63 -11.05 15.36
N ASN A 628 -9.36 -11.20 14.24
CA ASN A 628 -10.02 -10.11 13.53
C ASN A 628 -11.48 -10.50 13.30
N ARG A 629 -12.38 -9.56 13.50
CA ARG A 629 -13.81 -9.73 13.19
C ARG A 629 -14.35 -8.44 12.61
N GLY A 630 -15.37 -8.58 11.78
CA GLY A 630 -15.99 -7.41 11.21
C GLY A 630 -17.31 -7.70 10.52
N PHE A 631 -18.02 -6.62 10.24
CA PHE A 631 -19.24 -6.61 9.46
C PHE A 631 -19.08 -5.64 8.29
N GLU A 632 -19.34 -6.10 7.09
CA GLU A 632 -19.16 -5.36 5.86
C GLU A 632 -20.49 -5.18 5.16
N LEU A 633 -20.79 -3.97 4.71
CA LEU A 633 -21.95 -3.61 3.92
C LEU A 633 -21.52 -2.98 2.61
N GLY A 634 -22.03 -3.52 1.51
CA GLY A 634 -21.93 -2.92 0.18
C GLY A 634 -23.32 -2.53 -0.30
N LEU A 635 -23.51 -1.29 -0.69
CA LEU A 635 -24.76 -0.77 -1.23
C LEU A 635 -24.52 -0.20 -2.62
N SER A 636 -25.25 -0.70 -3.61
CA SER A 636 -25.29 -0.11 -4.96
C SER A 636 -26.74 0.21 -5.30
N VAL A 637 -27.03 1.48 -5.57
CA VAL A 637 -28.37 1.95 -5.85
C VAL A 637 -28.37 2.74 -7.15
N GLN A 638 -29.30 2.39 -8.04
CA GLN A 638 -29.60 3.12 -9.27
C GLN A 638 -31.02 3.72 -9.20
N PRO A 639 -31.20 4.84 -8.46
CA PRO A 639 -32.53 5.41 -8.25
C PRO A 639 -33.15 5.96 -9.53
N ILE A 640 -32.30 6.45 -10.42
CA ILE A 640 -32.71 7.00 -11.71
C ILE A 640 -31.98 6.21 -12.81
N SER A 641 -32.77 5.61 -13.71
CA SER A 641 -32.24 4.92 -14.91
C SER A 641 -33.20 5.22 -16.07
N LYS A 642 -32.98 6.35 -16.75
CA LYS A 642 -33.71 6.81 -17.92
C LYS A 642 -32.73 6.99 -19.07
N LYS A 643 -33.25 7.05 -20.30
CA LYS A 643 -32.43 7.23 -21.51
C LYS A 643 -31.44 8.39 -21.39
N ASP A 644 -31.92 9.53 -20.91
CA ASP A 644 -31.11 10.76 -20.82
C ASP A 644 -30.63 11.10 -19.42
N MET A 645 -30.98 10.31 -18.42
CA MET A 645 -30.65 10.58 -17.00
C MET A 645 -30.40 9.29 -16.25
N ASP A 646 -29.25 9.22 -15.58
CA ASP A 646 -28.80 8.08 -14.79
C ASP A 646 -28.11 8.56 -13.50
N LEU A 647 -28.48 7.97 -12.38
CA LEU A 647 -27.86 8.23 -11.08
C LEU A 647 -27.45 6.90 -10.47
N ASN A 648 -26.17 6.73 -10.19
CA ASN A 648 -25.62 5.58 -9.50
C ASN A 648 -24.97 6.03 -8.20
N ILE A 649 -25.25 5.33 -7.12
CA ILE A 649 -24.69 5.54 -5.79
C ILE A 649 -24.13 4.19 -5.32
N ASN A 650 -22.83 4.14 -5.13
CA ASN A 650 -22.15 3.02 -4.53
C ASN A 650 -21.56 3.43 -3.17
N MET A 651 -21.82 2.65 -2.14
CA MET A 651 -21.33 2.92 -0.80
C MET A 651 -20.88 1.61 -0.16
N ASN A 652 -19.73 1.65 0.50
CA ASN A 652 -19.12 0.55 1.22
C ASN A 652 -18.85 0.97 2.65
N LEU A 653 -19.30 0.17 3.61
CA LEU A 653 -19.05 0.35 5.03
C LEU A 653 -18.42 -0.91 5.60
N SER A 654 -17.38 -0.74 6.40
CA SER A 654 -16.71 -1.85 7.08
C SER A 654 -16.54 -1.51 8.55
N PHE A 655 -17.15 -2.31 9.40
CA PHE A 655 -16.95 -2.29 10.86
C PHE A 655 -15.92 -3.36 11.19
N GLN A 656 -14.83 -3.00 11.84
CA GLN A 656 -13.72 -3.91 12.11
C GLN A 656 -13.21 -3.81 13.55
N SER A 657 -12.72 -4.93 14.06
CA SER A 657 -12.09 -5.01 15.37
C SER A 657 -11.04 -6.10 15.33
N ASN A 658 -9.84 -5.82 15.82
CA ASN A 658 -8.79 -6.80 16.04
C ASN A 658 -8.49 -6.94 17.53
N LYS A 659 -7.85 -8.05 17.90
CA LYS A 659 -7.40 -8.32 19.27
C LYS A 659 -6.17 -9.21 19.26
N LEU A 660 -5.11 -8.76 19.90
CA LEU A 660 -3.96 -9.60 20.24
C LEU A 660 -4.36 -10.53 21.38
N ILE A 661 -4.35 -11.84 21.14
CA ILE A 661 -4.85 -12.81 22.11
C ILE A 661 -3.74 -13.26 23.06
N SER A 662 -2.57 -13.64 22.51
CA SER A 662 -1.45 -14.16 23.26
C SER A 662 -0.13 -13.96 22.53
N LEU A 663 0.94 -13.74 23.28
CA LEU A 663 2.34 -13.81 22.87
C LEU A 663 3.14 -14.79 23.77
N SER A 664 2.47 -15.74 24.40
CA SER A 664 3.08 -16.74 25.26
C SER A 664 2.62 -18.15 24.90
N GLY A 665 3.46 -19.14 25.15
CA GLY A 665 3.20 -20.56 24.92
C GLY A 665 4.42 -21.42 25.17
N ASP A 666 4.41 -22.64 24.72
CA ASP A 666 5.50 -23.61 24.90
C ASP A 666 6.30 -23.81 23.60
N TYR A 667 7.61 -23.87 23.73
CA TYR A 667 8.51 -24.29 22.67
C TYR A 667 9.45 -25.39 23.22
N LYS A 668 9.23 -26.63 22.83
CA LYS A 668 10.02 -27.82 23.24
C LYS A 668 10.14 -27.99 24.77
N GLY A 669 9.03 -27.75 25.48
CA GLY A 669 9.00 -27.83 26.96
C GLY A 669 9.57 -26.60 27.67
N MET A 670 9.95 -25.56 26.93
CA MET A 670 10.37 -24.27 27.49
C MET A 670 9.21 -23.29 27.35
N SER A 671 8.76 -22.72 28.46
CA SER A 671 7.78 -21.64 28.46
C SER A 671 8.41 -20.38 27.87
N MET A 672 7.82 -19.90 26.81
CA MET A 672 8.24 -18.67 26.14
C MET A 672 7.14 -17.61 26.26
N SER A 673 7.52 -16.42 26.63
CA SER A 673 6.61 -15.29 26.71
C SER A 673 7.32 -14.02 26.27
N ALA A 674 6.62 -13.18 25.49
CA ALA A 674 7.02 -11.81 25.30
C ALA A 674 6.37 -10.93 26.36
N ALA A 675 6.89 -9.71 26.52
CA ALA A 675 6.27 -8.73 27.39
C ALA A 675 4.79 -8.50 27.02
N ASN A 676 3.93 -8.44 28.01
CA ASN A 676 2.50 -8.18 27.79
C ASN A 676 2.23 -6.78 27.26
N ILE A 677 3.14 -5.85 27.49
CA ILE A 677 3.12 -4.45 27.06
C ILE A 677 4.45 -4.18 26.38
N THR A 678 4.42 -3.78 25.13
CA THR A 678 5.61 -3.45 24.32
C THR A 678 5.38 -2.16 23.55
N ALA A 679 6.26 -1.20 23.68
CA ALA A 679 6.22 0.02 22.87
C ALA A 679 6.52 -0.30 21.41
N ILE A 680 5.70 0.22 20.49
CA ILE A 680 5.86 0.05 19.05
C ILE A 680 5.93 1.39 18.30
N GLY A 681 5.45 2.47 18.89
CA GLY A 681 5.47 3.80 18.30
C GLY A 681 5.93 4.86 19.29
N SER A 682 6.88 5.68 18.86
CA SER A 682 7.47 6.76 19.64
C SER A 682 7.57 8.03 18.80
N LEU A 683 7.65 9.17 19.48
CA LEU A 683 7.97 10.45 18.86
C LEU A 683 9.46 10.52 18.54
N ASP A 684 9.80 11.22 17.47
CA ASP A 684 11.18 11.64 17.24
C ASP A 684 11.55 12.76 18.23
N GLY A 685 12.61 12.54 19.00
CA GLY A 685 13.04 13.43 20.05
C GLY A 685 13.58 14.79 19.62
N ALA A 686 13.76 15.04 18.32
CA ALA A 686 14.30 16.30 17.82
C ALA A 686 13.41 17.50 18.24
N GLY A 687 14.00 18.45 18.96
CA GLY A 687 13.29 19.61 19.49
C GLY A 687 12.33 19.29 20.64
N GLN A 688 12.46 18.12 21.25
CA GLN A 688 11.68 17.70 22.42
C GLN A 688 12.58 17.23 23.53
N ASN A 689 12.35 17.74 24.73
CA ASN A 689 13.10 17.40 25.93
C ASN A 689 12.24 16.57 26.88
N GLY A 690 11.48 15.67 26.38
CA GLY A 690 10.66 14.91 27.25
C GLY A 690 11.12 13.50 27.41
N GLY A 691 11.28 12.98 28.58
CA GLY A 691 11.67 11.64 28.92
C GLY A 691 11.22 10.51 28.00
N ASP A 692 10.22 9.75 28.38
CA ASP A 692 9.70 8.65 27.56
C ASP A 692 8.85 9.19 26.40
N ASN A 693 9.34 8.94 25.17
CA ASN A 693 8.66 9.36 23.93
C ASN A 693 7.69 8.31 23.41
N ASN A 694 7.51 7.19 24.12
CA ASN A 694 6.64 6.10 23.70
C ASN A 694 5.17 6.50 23.83
N VAL A 695 4.39 6.28 22.77
CA VAL A 695 2.98 6.69 22.68
C VAL A 695 2.07 5.53 22.32
N VAL A 696 2.55 4.65 21.41
CA VAL A 696 1.76 3.55 20.88
C VAL A 696 2.35 2.22 21.30
N TYR A 697 1.49 1.34 21.75
CA TYR A 697 1.88 0.08 22.36
C TYR A 697 1.13 -1.10 21.74
N GLN A 698 1.76 -2.24 21.84
CA GLN A 698 1.19 -3.55 21.63
C GLN A 698 0.92 -4.16 23.02
N ILE A 699 -0.35 -4.44 23.32
CA ILE A 699 -0.77 -4.95 24.61
C ILE A 699 -1.59 -6.23 24.40
N VAL A 700 -1.21 -7.31 25.09
CA VAL A 700 -1.96 -8.56 25.07
C VAL A 700 -3.37 -8.32 25.63
N GLY A 701 -4.37 -8.84 24.91
CA GLY A 701 -5.78 -8.63 25.25
C GLY A 701 -6.41 -7.37 24.65
N GLN A 702 -5.64 -6.49 24.00
CA GLN A 702 -6.08 -5.24 23.38
C GLN A 702 -5.98 -5.29 21.85
N PRO A 703 -6.57 -4.31 21.13
CA PRO A 703 -6.31 -4.10 19.72
C PRO A 703 -4.84 -3.78 19.44
N LEU A 704 -4.38 -3.99 18.21
CA LEU A 704 -3.06 -3.50 17.79
C LEU A 704 -3.04 -1.97 17.71
N GLY A 705 -1.90 -1.37 18.10
CA GLY A 705 -1.70 0.07 18.05
C GLY A 705 -2.57 0.83 19.05
N VAL A 706 -2.47 0.48 20.32
CA VAL A 706 -3.15 1.19 21.40
C VAL A 706 -2.32 2.34 21.93
N PHE A 707 -2.99 3.43 22.26
CA PHE A 707 -2.38 4.54 23.00
C PHE A 707 -2.41 4.20 24.49
N TYR A 708 -1.22 4.03 25.08
CA TYR A 708 -1.04 3.78 26.50
C TYR A 708 -0.28 4.97 27.08
N LEU A 709 -1.02 5.92 27.66
CA LEU A 709 -0.56 7.27 27.93
C LEU A 709 -0.86 7.70 29.37
N PRO A 710 -0.05 8.61 29.93
CA PRO A 710 -0.40 9.35 31.13
C PRO A 710 -1.66 10.19 30.89
N HIS A 711 -2.52 10.31 31.94
CA HIS A 711 -3.69 11.18 31.91
C HIS A 711 -3.33 12.60 32.32
N CYS A 712 -3.71 13.58 31.51
CA CYS A 712 -3.56 15.00 31.79
C CYS A 712 -4.89 15.60 32.25
N LYS A 713 -5.01 15.97 33.52
CA LYS A 713 -6.19 16.63 34.08
C LYS A 713 -6.40 18.06 33.56
N GLY A 714 -5.36 18.68 32.99
CA GLY A 714 -5.40 20.02 32.44
C GLY A 714 -4.05 20.73 32.49
N LEU A 715 -4.08 22.04 32.42
CA LEU A 715 -2.88 22.86 32.48
C LEU A 715 -2.79 23.60 33.84
N VAL A 716 -1.62 23.55 34.45
CA VAL A 716 -1.29 24.29 35.68
C VAL A 716 -0.34 25.42 35.33
N LYS A 717 -0.64 26.61 35.86
CA LYS A 717 0.15 27.82 35.65
C LYS A 717 1.23 27.92 36.72
N ASN A 718 2.48 28.14 36.28
CA ASN A 718 3.59 28.42 37.21
C ASN A 718 3.65 29.92 37.62
N GLU A 719 4.54 30.27 38.51
CA GLU A 719 4.75 31.64 38.98
C GLU A 719 5.14 32.62 37.85
N ASN A 720 5.83 32.16 36.84
CA ASN A 720 6.24 32.93 35.65
C ASN A 720 5.15 33.11 34.62
N GLY A 721 3.95 32.56 34.84
CA GLY A 721 2.84 32.67 33.93
C GLY A 721 2.79 31.63 32.80
N SER A 722 3.72 30.69 32.73
CA SER A 722 3.75 29.59 31.78
C SER A 722 2.97 28.38 32.28
N TYR A 723 2.56 27.51 31.37
CA TYR A 723 1.74 26.36 31.67
C TYR A 723 2.49 25.02 31.52
N PHE A 724 2.14 24.08 32.41
CA PHE A 724 2.59 22.69 32.41
C PHE A 724 1.40 21.74 32.39
N TYR A 725 1.62 20.49 32.03
CA TYR A 725 0.60 19.43 32.13
C TYR A 725 0.46 18.97 33.58
N ASP A 726 -0.75 18.99 34.11
CA ASP A 726 -1.11 18.35 35.39
C ASP A 726 -1.36 16.86 35.13
N ILE A 727 -0.32 16.04 35.27
CA ILE A 727 -0.41 14.59 35.08
C ILE A 727 -0.96 13.93 36.33
N GLU A 728 -1.91 13.02 36.16
CA GLU A 728 -2.54 12.29 37.25
C GLU A 728 -1.64 11.15 37.72
N ASP A 729 -1.48 11.03 39.02
CA ASP A 729 -0.96 9.87 39.74
C ASP A 729 -2.07 8.82 39.81
N LEU A 730 -2.06 7.85 38.88
CA LEU A 730 -3.14 6.89 38.70
C LEU A 730 -3.14 5.77 39.74
N ASP A 731 -1.98 5.42 40.29
CA ASP A 731 -1.86 4.39 41.30
C ASP A 731 -1.92 4.96 42.74
N HIS A 732 -1.99 6.30 42.87
CA HIS A 732 -2.08 7.05 44.13
C HIS A 732 -0.93 6.81 45.10
N ASN A 733 0.26 6.54 44.55
CA ASN A 733 1.45 6.34 45.37
C ASN A 733 2.16 7.63 45.79
N GLY A 734 1.70 8.79 45.35
CA GLY A 734 2.24 10.11 45.63
C GLY A 734 3.33 10.60 44.66
N ASN A 735 3.66 9.82 43.65
CA ASN A 735 4.65 10.16 42.61
C ASN A 735 4.07 9.89 41.25
N VAL A 736 4.29 10.79 40.28
CA VAL A 736 3.95 10.56 38.89
C VAL A 736 5.07 9.79 38.20
N ASP A 737 4.81 8.54 37.84
CA ASP A 737 5.71 7.70 37.06
C ASP A 737 5.29 7.59 35.59
N LEU A 738 6.10 8.16 34.68
CA LEU A 738 5.87 8.16 33.26
C LEU A 738 6.46 6.95 32.51
N SER A 739 7.09 6.03 33.22
CA SER A 739 7.69 4.82 32.65
C SER A 739 6.62 3.82 32.16
N ASP A 740 7.05 2.82 31.40
CA ASP A 740 6.19 1.72 30.94
C ASP A 740 5.74 0.89 32.16
N GLY A 741 4.45 0.92 32.46
CA GLY A 741 3.88 0.27 33.65
C GLY A 741 3.62 1.21 34.83
N GLY A 742 4.01 2.49 34.74
CA GLY A 742 3.68 3.55 35.71
C GLY A 742 2.28 4.12 35.49
N ASP A 743 2.12 5.44 35.73
CA ASP A 743 0.84 6.16 35.65
C ASP A 743 0.30 6.32 34.22
N ARG A 744 0.03 5.22 33.58
CA ARG A 744 -0.48 5.16 32.20
C ARG A 744 -1.76 4.36 32.14
N TYR A 745 -2.61 4.69 31.18
CA TYR A 745 -3.88 3.99 30.94
C TYR A 745 -4.14 3.79 29.45
N PHE A 746 -5.07 2.91 29.15
CA PHE A 746 -5.55 2.69 27.80
C PHE A 746 -6.41 3.86 27.33
N ALA A 747 -5.81 4.78 26.58
CA ALA A 747 -6.46 6.02 26.14
C ALA A 747 -7.20 5.91 24.81
N GLY A 748 -7.00 4.82 24.06
CA GLY A 748 -7.64 4.58 22.76
C GLY A 748 -6.78 3.79 21.79
N GLN A 749 -7.19 3.74 20.53
CA GLN A 749 -6.51 2.96 19.49
C GLN A 749 -6.28 3.79 18.22
N ALA A 750 -5.18 3.50 17.51
CA ALA A 750 -4.83 4.11 16.23
C ALA A 750 -5.63 3.53 15.05
N THR A 751 -6.08 2.27 15.16
CA THR A 751 -6.82 1.60 14.07
C THR A 751 -8.27 2.06 14.04
N PRO A 752 -8.81 2.49 12.87
CA PRO A 752 -10.21 2.83 12.71
C PRO A 752 -11.14 1.66 12.98
N LYS A 753 -12.27 1.93 13.61
CA LYS A 753 -13.35 0.95 13.83
C LYS A 753 -14.30 0.86 12.64
N VAL A 754 -14.47 1.97 11.92
CA VAL A 754 -15.36 2.06 10.76
C VAL A 754 -14.61 2.69 9.59
N ILE A 755 -14.72 2.07 8.42
CA ILE A 755 -14.20 2.58 7.15
C ILE A 755 -15.37 2.78 6.21
N LEU A 756 -15.41 3.94 5.55
CA LEU A 756 -16.39 4.30 4.54
C LEU A 756 -15.71 4.51 3.20
N GLY A 757 -16.29 3.97 2.14
CA GLY A 757 -16.01 4.32 0.76
C GLY A 757 -17.30 4.65 0.04
N SER A 758 -17.31 5.68 -0.81
CA SER A 758 -18.50 6.02 -1.60
C SER A 758 -18.11 6.61 -2.95
N ASN A 759 -18.88 6.23 -3.96
CA ASN A 759 -18.82 6.82 -5.30
C ASN A 759 -20.23 7.15 -5.77
N ILE A 760 -20.47 8.40 -6.11
CA ILE A 760 -21.72 8.88 -6.65
C ILE A 760 -21.48 9.38 -8.06
N SER A 761 -22.22 8.86 -9.04
CA SER A 761 -22.14 9.30 -10.42
C SER A 761 -23.51 9.65 -10.98
N PHE A 762 -23.59 10.80 -11.63
CA PHE A 762 -24.79 11.32 -12.24
C PHE A 762 -24.53 11.66 -13.71
N ARG A 763 -25.40 11.20 -14.59
CA ARG A 763 -25.40 11.55 -16.03
C ARG A 763 -26.71 12.20 -16.42
N TYR A 764 -26.59 13.32 -17.13
CA TYR A 764 -27.72 13.96 -17.78
C TYR A 764 -27.36 14.26 -19.24
N LYS A 765 -28.01 13.56 -20.17
CA LYS A 765 -27.67 13.57 -21.61
C LYS A 765 -26.18 13.27 -21.79
N ASN A 766 -25.42 14.23 -22.29
CA ASN A 766 -24.00 14.10 -22.58
C ASN A 766 -23.11 14.55 -21.40
N TYR A 767 -23.66 15.18 -20.38
CA TYR A 767 -22.91 15.60 -19.18
C TYR A 767 -22.86 14.47 -18.16
N TYR A 768 -21.77 14.38 -17.45
CA TYR A 768 -21.66 13.51 -16.30
C TYR A 768 -20.88 14.18 -15.18
N VAL A 769 -21.22 13.83 -13.96
CA VAL A 769 -20.55 14.25 -12.74
C VAL A 769 -20.28 13.00 -11.90
N SER A 770 -19.10 12.89 -11.33
CA SER A 770 -18.75 11.81 -10.41
C SER A 770 -17.98 12.37 -9.23
N ILE A 771 -18.33 11.93 -8.02
CA ILE A 771 -17.63 12.27 -6.78
C ILE A 771 -17.25 11.00 -6.04
N GLN A 772 -16.00 10.93 -5.60
CA GLN A 772 -15.46 9.83 -4.80
C GLN A 772 -15.09 10.35 -3.42
N MET A 773 -15.47 9.57 -2.40
CA MET A 773 -15.25 9.90 -1.00
C MET A 773 -14.75 8.68 -0.25
N ASN A 774 -13.90 8.91 0.74
CA ASN A 774 -13.51 7.91 1.72
C ASN A 774 -13.55 8.50 3.14
N GLY A 775 -13.60 7.65 4.14
CA GLY A 775 -13.63 8.09 5.53
C GLY A 775 -13.21 6.98 6.48
N ALA A 776 -12.71 7.39 7.64
CA ALA A 776 -12.37 6.50 8.73
C ALA A 776 -12.83 7.09 10.07
N PHE A 777 -13.39 6.25 10.95
CA PHE A 777 -14.01 6.70 12.19
C PHE A 777 -13.71 5.77 13.36
N GLY A 778 -13.79 6.32 14.57
CA GLY A 778 -13.64 5.57 15.82
C GLY A 778 -12.20 5.24 16.16
N HIS A 779 -11.25 6.04 15.69
CA HIS A 779 -9.84 5.97 16.05
C HIS A 779 -9.35 7.29 16.62
N LYS A 780 -8.16 7.25 17.20
CA LYS A 780 -7.47 8.43 17.71
C LYS A 780 -6.14 8.63 17.00
N ILE A 781 -5.62 9.85 17.11
CA ILE A 781 -4.32 10.27 16.57
C ILE A 781 -3.60 11.00 17.69
N PHE A 782 -2.35 10.67 17.90
CA PHE A 782 -1.48 11.46 18.78
C PHE A 782 -0.88 12.62 17.97
N ASN A 783 -1.24 13.83 18.33
CA ASN A 783 -0.78 15.07 17.69
C ASN A 783 0.61 15.49 18.21
N GLY A 784 1.64 14.77 17.83
CA GLY A 784 3.03 15.09 18.18
C GLY A 784 3.50 16.39 17.55
N THR A 785 2.96 16.74 16.38
CA THR A 785 3.18 18.05 15.74
C THR A 785 2.66 19.19 16.61
N GLY A 786 1.46 19.03 17.19
CA GLY A 786 0.90 20.00 18.13
C GLY A 786 1.73 20.09 19.42
N LEU A 787 2.15 18.95 19.97
CA LEU A 787 3.02 18.91 21.17
C LEU A 787 4.33 19.67 20.91
N ALA A 788 5.03 19.36 19.82
CA ALA A 788 6.34 19.93 19.50
C ALA A 788 6.27 21.43 19.23
N TYR A 789 5.38 21.85 18.34
CA TYR A 789 5.38 23.24 17.85
C TYR A 789 4.51 24.21 18.66
N THR A 790 3.77 23.71 19.67
CA THR A 790 3.08 24.59 20.63
C THR A 790 3.94 24.87 21.86
N SER A 791 4.95 24.03 22.12
CA SER A 791 5.83 24.27 23.28
C SER A 791 6.73 25.48 23.07
N MET A 792 6.72 26.39 24.05
CA MET A 792 7.57 27.58 24.09
C MET A 792 8.96 27.28 24.68
N ALA A 793 9.23 26.04 25.12
CA ALA A 793 10.49 25.67 25.77
C ALA A 793 11.72 25.84 24.89
N CYS A 794 11.57 25.62 23.58
CA CYS A 794 12.67 25.74 22.62
C CYS A 794 12.62 27.04 21.80
N PHE A 795 11.68 27.95 22.09
CA PHE A 795 11.63 29.25 21.48
C PHE A 795 12.69 30.19 22.13
N PRO A 796 13.50 30.95 21.38
CA PRO A 796 13.44 31.25 19.96
C PRO A 796 14.33 30.37 19.05
N ASP A 797 15.04 29.40 19.55
CA ASP A 797 15.89 28.54 18.71
C ASP A 797 15.07 27.78 17.64
N TYR A 798 13.82 27.47 17.98
CA TYR A 798 12.84 26.85 17.05
C TYR A 798 11.63 27.79 16.94
N ASN A 799 11.19 28.03 15.70
CA ASN A 799 9.91 28.70 15.46
C ASN A 799 8.74 27.84 15.94
N VAL A 800 7.63 28.46 16.26
CA VAL A 800 6.46 27.81 16.87
C VAL A 800 5.18 28.12 16.09
N LEU A 801 4.12 27.34 16.37
CA LEU A 801 2.79 27.61 15.81
C LEU A 801 2.28 28.98 16.22
N LYS A 802 1.52 29.61 15.34
CA LYS A 802 0.98 30.97 15.52
C LYS A 802 0.17 31.17 16.81
N ASP A 803 -0.45 30.12 17.32
CA ASP A 803 -1.23 30.17 18.56
C ASP A 803 -0.41 29.79 19.83
N ALA A 804 0.82 29.32 19.66
CA ALA A 804 1.68 28.87 20.76
C ALA A 804 1.94 29.95 21.82
N PRO A 805 2.25 31.21 21.45
CA PRO A 805 2.47 32.25 22.43
C PRO A 805 1.25 32.54 23.32
N LYS A 806 0.04 32.36 22.79
CA LYS A 806 -1.20 32.54 23.57
C LYS A 806 -1.41 31.41 24.57
N LYS A 807 -1.02 30.18 24.21
CA LYS A 807 -1.11 29.01 25.08
C LYS A 807 -0.03 29.00 26.14
N ASN A 808 1.15 29.52 25.83
CA ASN A 808 2.34 29.62 26.66
C ASN A 808 2.68 28.32 27.41
N ILE A 809 2.58 27.18 26.73
CA ILE A 809 2.94 25.88 27.27
C ILE A 809 4.44 25.71 27.12
N ILE A 810 5.15 25.40 28.22
CA ILE A 810 6.59 25.10 28.19
C ILE A 810 6.89 23.65 28.52
N ASP A 811 5.86 22.85 28.74
CA ASP A 811 5.98 21.41 28.98
C ASP A 811 5.98 20.64 27.67
N GLN A 812 6.82 19.60 27.60
CA GLN A 812 6.96 18.72 26.43
C GLN A 812 6.70 17.25 26.77
N ARG A 813 6.20 16.96 27.99
CA ARG A 813 5.88 15.58 28.38
C ARG A 813 4.75 14.99 27.55
N VAL A 814 4.90 13.73 27.20
CA VAL A 814 3.86 12.96 26.50
C VAL A 814 2.68 12.70 27.43
N SER A 815 1.47 13.03 26.98
CA SER A 815 0.22 12.75 27.69
C SER A 815 -0.97 12.71 26.72
N ASP A 816 -2.12 12.29 27.20
CA ASP A 816 -3.35 12.26 26.41
C ASP A 816 -3.93 13.65 26.07
N TYR A 817 -3.33 14.75 26.55
CA TYR A 817 -3.67 16.12 26.18
C TYR A 817 -3.61 16.33 24.66
N TRP A 818 -2.69 15.64 23.99
CA TRP A 818 -2.50 15.70 22.54
C TRP A 818 -3.14 14.52 21.79
N LEU A 819 -3.92 13.70 22.47
CA LEU A 819 -4.61 12.58 21.86
C LEU A 819 -5.99 13.00 21.33
N GLU A 820 -6.10 13.19 20.04
CA GLU A 820 -7.29 13.72 19.38
C GLU A 820 -8.10 12.61 18.68
N LYS A 821 -9.39 12.91 18.37
CA LYS A 821 -10.20 12.06 17.50
C LYS A 821 -9.67 12.15 16.06
N GLY A 822 -9.42 10.99 15.44
CA GLY A 822 -8.94 10.89 14.07
C GLY A 822 -10.07 10.80 13.03
N ASP A 823 -11.33 10.94 13.43
CA ASP A 823 -12.50 10.78 12.54
C ASP A 823 -12.46 11.76 11.36
N TYR A 824 -12.69 11.25 10.15
CA TYR A 824 -12.74 12.08 8.96
C TYR A 824 -13.63 11.53 7.84
N LEU A 825 -14.09 12.46 7.00
CA LEU A 825 -14.66 12.21 5.67
C LEU A 825 -13.88 13.04 4.65
N ASN A 826 -13.21 12.35 3.73
CA ASN A 826 -12.40 12.95 2.69
C ASN A 826 -13.12 12.93 1.34
N PHE A 827 -13.16 14.06 0.65
CA PHE A 827 -13.61 14.21 -0.73
C PHE A 827 -12.40 14.08 -1.65
N GLU A 828 -12.24 12.91 -2.23
CA GLU A 828 -11.01 12.51 -2.91
C GLU A 828 -10.95 13.04 -4.34
N HIS A 829 -12.02 12.78 -5.14
CA HIS A 829 -12.09 13.18 -6.54
C HIS A 829 -13.46 13.73 -6.90
N LEU A 830 -13.48 14.80 -7.70
CA LEU A 830 -14.65 15.31 -8.42
C LEU A 830 -14.30 15.36 -9.90
N THR A 831 -15.14 14.73 -10.73
CA THR A 831 -15.03 14.80 -12.19
C THR A 831 -16.31 15.38 -12.76
N ILE A 832 -16.19 16.37 -13.61
CA ILE A 832 -17.26 16.90 -14.46
C ILE A 832 -16.85 16.70 -15.91
N GLY A 833 -17.66 16.03 -16.70
CA GLY A 833 -17.29 15.72 -18.07
C GLY A 833 -18.44 15.84 -19.06
N TYR A 834 -18.04 15.92 -20.32
CA TYR A 834 -18.94 16.05 -21.47
C TYR A 834 -18.56 15.07 -22.58
N ASN A 835 -19.49 14.23 -22.98
CA ASN A 835 -19.36 13.36 -24.14
C ASN A 835 -19.80 14.15 -25.38
N VAL A 836 -18.85 14.50 -26.23
CA VAL A 836 -19.11 15.32 -27.43
C VAL A 836 -19.91 14.50 -28.44
N PRO A 837 -21.12 14.95 -28.84
CA PRO A 837 -21.87 14.25 -29.85
C PRO A 837 -21.21 14.44 -31.23
N LEU A 838 -20.64 13.36 -31.75
CA LEU A 838 -19.91 13.37 -33.04
C LEU A 838 -20.72 12.75 -34.17
N ARG A 839 -20.59 13.34 -35.36
CA ARG A 839 -21.06 12.76 -36.63
C ARG A 839 -19.88 12.30 -37.52
N SER A 840 -18.75 11.98 -36.89
CA SER A 840 -17.53 11.56 -37.60
C SER A 840 -17.53 10.04 -37.86
N LYS A 841 -17.02 9.62 -39.01
CA LYS A 841 -16.73 8.20 -39.31
C LYS A 841 -15.37 7.79 -38.73
N LEU A 842 -14.47 8.75 -38.44
CA LEU A 842 -13.11 8.51 -37.98
C LEU A 842 -13.06 8.44 -36.45
N ILE A 843 -13.75 9.34 -35.76
CA ILE A 843 -13.75 9.42 -34.30
C ILE A 843 -15.06 8.84 -33.77
N ARG A 844 -14.98 7.73 -33.06
CA ARG A 844 -16.13 7.01 -32.47
C ARG A 844 -16.63 7.66 -31.22
N SER A 845 -15.73 8.15 -30.38
CA SER A 845 -16.09 8.87 -29.16
C SER A 845 -15.04 9.92 -28.81
N LEU A 846 -15.51 11.03 -28.29
CA LEU A 846 -14.70 12.12 -27.77
C LEU A 846 -15.30 12.55 -26.41
N ARG A 847 -14.49 12.56 -25.40
CA ARG A 847 -14.87 13.01 -24.05
C ARG A 847 -13.86 14.04 -23.56
N VAL A 848 -14.38 15.09 -22.96
CA VAL A 848 -13.60 16.10 -22.22
C VAL A 848 -14.05 16.10 -20.77
N SER A 849 -13.13 16.21 -19.84
CA SER A 849 -13.41 16.28 -18.40
C SER A 849 -12.57 17.34 -17.71
N CYS A 850 -13.16 17.92 -16.66
CA CYS A 850 -12.48 18.73 -15.67
C CYS A 850 -12.48 17.96 -14.35
N ASN A 851 -11.32 17.81 -13.73
CA ASN A 851 -11.17 16.98 -12.53
C ASN A 851 -10.51 17.80 -11.42
N ILE A 852 -10.95 17.56 -10.19
CA ILE A 852 -10.36 18.11 -8.98
C ILE A 852 -10.06 16.91 -8.06
N SER A 853 -8.80 16.75 -7.67
CA SER A 853 -8.38 15.74 -6.68
C SER A 853 -7.96 16.40 -5.37
N ASN A 854 -8.05 15.67 -4.26
CA ASN A 854 -7.78 16.16 -2.92
C ASN A 854 -8.61 17.41 -2.58
N ILE A 855 -9.92 17.34 -2.79
CA ILE A 855 -10.84 18.50 -2.65
C ILE A 855 -10.80 19.04 -1.23
N GLY A 856 -10.78 18.15 -0.24
CA GLY A 856 -10.71 18.52 1.16
C GLY A 856 -11.28 17.46 2.09
N THR A 857 -11.04 17.64 3.38
CA THR A 857 -11.40 16.70 4.43
C THR A 857 -12.23 17.38 5.50
N ILE A 858 -13.37 16.79 5.84
CA ILE A 858 -14.16 17.17 7.02
C ILE A 858 -13.65 16.36 8.19
N THR A 859 -13.12 17.04 9.21
CA THR A 859 -12.56 16.42 10.41
C THR A 859 -12.60 17.37 11.60
N GLY A 860 -12.63 16.83 12.80
CA GLY A 860 -12.38 17.57 14.04
C GLY A 860 -10.93 17.56 14.50
N TYR A 861 -10.05 16.88 13.77
CA TYR A 861 -8.62 16.83 14.07
C TYR A 861 -7.96 18.19 13.82
N LYS A 862 -7.11 18.63 14.76
CA LYS A 862 -6.52 19.98 14.73
C LYS A 862 -5.18 20.04 13.99
N GLY A 863 -4.53 18.89 13.73
CA GLY A 863 -3.30 18.80 12.96
C GLY A 863 -3.51 19.08 11.48
N LEU A 864 -2.48 18.82 10.68
CA LEU A 864 -2.49 19.11 9.26
C LEU A 864 -3.49 18.20 8.51
N THR A 865 -3.44 16.91 8.76
CA THR A 865 -4.32 15.89 8.18
C THR A 865 -4.56 14.73 9.15
N PRO A 866 -5.79 14.17 9.21
CA PRO A 866 -6.05 12.93 9.95
C PRO A 866 -5.68 11.67 9.15
N MET A 867 -5.30 11.81 7.89
CA MET A 867 -4.92 10.68 7.03
C MET A 867 -3.46 10.30 7.25
N ILE A 868 -3.18 9.66 8.38
CA ILE A 868 -1.86 9.18 8.78
C ILE A 868 -1.81 7.65 8.80
N ASN A 869 -0.65 7.07 9.01
CA ASN A 869 -0.50 5.63 9.18
C ASN A 869 -1.33 5.10 10.37
N SER A 870 -2.35 4.29 10.08
CA SER A 870 -3.23 3.69 11.09
C SER A 870 -3.20 2.15 11.09
N TYR A 871 -2.44 1.52 10.19
CA TYR A 871 -2.47 0.09 9.94
C TYR A 871 -1.12 -0.60 9.91
N VAL A 872 -0.07 0.09 9.50
CA VAL A 872 1.27 -0.48 9.48
C VAL A 872 1.85 -0.41 10.89
N VAL A 873 2.11 -1.58 11.48
CA VAL A 873 2.71 -1.68 12.82
C VAL A 873 4.19 -1.29 12.72
N ASN A 874 4.47 -0.05 13.00
CA ASN A 874 5.81 0.54 13.05
C ASN A 874 5.83 1.75 13.99
N SER A 875 6.97 2.41 14.09
CA SER A 875 7.19 3.58 14.97
C SER A 875 6.29 4.78 14.68
N THR A 876 5.63 4.84 13.50
CA THR A 876 4.77 5.97 13.11
C THR A 876 3.27 5.69 13.24
N MET A 877 2.88 4.49 13.69
CA MET A 877 1.47 4.10 13.74
C MET A 877 0.66 5.01 14.66
N GLY A 878 -0.36 5.69 14.11
CA GLY A 878 -1.24 6.58 14.86
C GLY A 878 -0.62 7.90 15.32
N ILE A 879 0.60 8.21 14.87
CA ILE A 879 1.34 9.39 15.30
C ILE A 879 1.45 10.40 14.15
N ASP A 880 1.03 11.63 14.39
CA ASP A 880 1.33 12.80 13.56
C ASP A 880 2.56 13.47 14.17
N ASP A 881 3.75 13.24 13.61
CA ASP A 881 5.01 13.71 14.16
C ASP A 881 5.74 14.68 13.22
N LYS A 882 5.64 15.97 13.52
CA LYS A 882 6.45 17.13 13.08
C LYS A 882 6.77 17.33 11.59
N ARG A 883 6.67 16.33 10.73
CA ARG A 883 7.33 16.23 9.42
C ARG A 883 6.35 16.07 8.28
N ASN A 884 5.25 16.84 8.33
CA ASN A 884 4.11 16.66 7.46
C ASN A 884 4.27 17.40 6.13
N TYR A 885 4.08 16.67 5.04
CA TYR A 885 3.98 17.21 3.68
C TYR A 885 2.80 18.19 3.57
N PRO A 886 2.98 19.40 2.98
CA PRO A 886 1.88 20.35 2.79
C PRO A 886 0.75 19.75 1.94
N LEU A 887 -0.49 20.06 2.29
CA LEU A 887 -1.64 19.57 1.53
C LEU A 887 -1.85 20.36 0.25
N TYR A 888 -2.13 19.64 -0.84
CA TYR A 888 -2.32 20.24 -2.16
C TYR A 888 -3.60 19.74 -2.82
N ARG A 889 -4.11 20.50 -3.77
CA ARG A 889 -5.18 20.11 -4.69
C ARG A 889 -4.64 20.01 -6.09
N THR A 890 -5.15 19.04 -6.83
CA THR A 890 -4.84 18.87 -8.25
C THR A 890 -6.05 19.28 -9.08
N TYR A 891 -5.86 20.18 -10.02
CA TYR A 891 -6.86 20.62 -11.00
C TYR A 891 -6.39 20.14 -12.37
N SER A 892 -7.20 19.34 -13.07
CA SER A 892 -6.76 18.77 -14.36
C SER A 892 -7.86 18.78 -15.41
N LEU A 893 -7.43 18.82 -16.68
CA LEU A 893 -8.26 18.65 -17.86
C LEU A 893 -7.94 17.31 -18.51
N GLY A 894 -8.96 16.50 -18.71
CA GLY A 894 -8.86 15.19 -19.32
C GLY A 894 -9.47 15.17 -20.73
N LEU A 895 -8.81 14.47 -21.63
CA LEU A 895 -9.26 14.19 -23.00
C LEU A 895 -9.23 12.68 -23.25
N SER A 896 -10.35 12.12 -23.73
CA SER A 896 -10.39 10.71 -24.15
C SER A 896 -10.97 10.62 -25.55
N VAL A 897 -10.23 9.98 -26.46
CA VAL A 897 -10.62 9.84 -27.88
C VAL A 897 -10.55 8.37 -28.27
N GLN A 898 -11.55 7.88 -28.98
CA GLN A 898 -11.54 6.57 -29.63
C GLN A 898 -11.76 6.75 -31.12
N PHE A 899 -10.89 6.14 -31.91
CA PHE A 899 -10.94 6.13 -33.37
C PHE A 899 -11.47 4.83 -33.92
#